data_4c0a46bd372a9e32ebc6515544c940de
#
_entry.id   4c0a46bd372a9e32ebc6515544c940de
#
_cell.length_a   1.000
_cell.length_b   1.000
_cell.length_c   1.000
_cell.angle_alpha   90.00
_cell.angle_beta   90.00
_cell.angle_gamma   90.00
#
_symmetry.space_group_name_H-M   'P 1'
#
loop_
_entity.id
_entity.type
_entity.pdbx_description
1 polymer ?
#
loop_
_entity_poly.entity_id
_entity_poly.type
_entity_poly.pdbx_seq_one_letter_code
_entity_poly.pdbx_strand_id
1 'polypeptide(L)'
;MKRLNKKIVCILYSIVLIGMNVFGFAIFSDYRMTDKIFHKRVVEVQARQQELVNVSEVHKELLKFANQYHVTIMKYEFLNEKELSIYTTNQQEVLNMKFPYTTWKINVYPFKDLKNVGYGNTFFIDHTTRAIEQKLEQGLSQYGIVKIYTNQQKWQSINNLSVLYLLGFSVLFLLLGFSVYYIYSRKKIALMKYWGYSKASIIWKINKDIIRFWIFNEMIWLMIWIGVGWKFEGIQKIIEYMSTCILVNLLISIIIFLLAIIINCMILSLEKYISEGEKTGFFNQIKKISYIVLTSVFIVVLLTLSNATNDAQRLKDKQHTLSYWNKTKNIYTINFQGYDSSVAEDSLEARNINDELKNFYQKSKDKLKIFLINSDNYEKESDGRGNQRYEFEYVGDKEEQICSPAGRSIQIDENYLKRNPIQTCNGKAISKLIDYDQNTLNILVPEQYKKYEKKIIKNYKENFYFQKVTIDNYFRKNMNKPKNMLKKDKLSIHIIYVKTNQSYFTYDSDTGNGKNQIIDPIAVIYTGGVDSSCIASMYAGDTVSGSIYFEDNSKKQGYAYRKVEALEQKLGIYQFNSVTNIYGQAASNLVIIRQKVMWQSAILLAVILCSIVFITIAVSGYYFSKQQRLLLETLWGYGYMSSIKEIILVFIGINLCTTAVVYIIKHNVVVWYFMIIACIIEIIVTRLEYDYLSKKNLHEKIINGEQW
;
A
#
# COMPACT_ATOMS: atom_id res chain seq x y z
N MET A 1 -30.39 -14.07 -35.03
CA MET A 1 -29.61 -14.87 -34.04
C MET A 1 -28.10 -14.96 -34.38
N LYS A 2 -27.68 -15.44 -35.54
CA LYS A 2 -26.25 -15.68 -35.88
C LYS A 2 -25.32 -14.45 -35.69
N ARG A 3 -25.79 -13.24 -36.05
CA ARG A 3 -24.95 -12.02 -35.94
C ARG A 3 -24.82 -11.47 -34.51
N LEU A 4 -25.87 -11.67 -33.69
CA LEU A 4 -25.90 -11.11 -32.30
C LEU A 4 -24.98 -11.88 -31.37
N ASN A 5 -25.01 -13.20 -31.39
CA ASN A 5 -24.22 -14.06 -30.53
C ASN A 5 -22.71 -13.98 -30.83
N LYS A 6 -22.36 -13.82 -32.10
CA LYS A 6 -20.99 -13.52 -32.51
C LYS A 6 -20.54 -12.15 -31.99
N LYS A 7 -21.42 -11.13 -32.06
CA LYS A 7 -21.13 -9.80 -31.48
C LYS A 7 -20.91 -9.85 -29.99
N ILE A 8 -21.72 -10.63 -29.25
CA ILE A 8 -21.54 -10.79 -27.80
C ILE A 8 -20.17 -11.37 -27.48
N VAL A 9 -19.77 -12.49 -28.10
CA VAL A 9 -18.44 -13.08 -27.88
C VAL A 9 -17.33 -12.11 -28.25
N CYS A 10 -17.47 -11.37 -29.35
CA CYS A 10 -16.50 -10.35 -29.73
C CYS A 10 -16.41 -9.21 -28.70
N ILE A 11 -17.54 -8.73 -28.21
CA ILE A 11 -17.58 -7.70 -27.16
C ILE A 11 -16.93 -8.21 -25.87
N LEU A 12 -17.27 -9.42 -25.43
CA LEU A 12 -16.67 -10.05 -24.24
C LEU A 12 -15.15 -10.16 -24.39
N TYR A 13 -14.70 -10.64 -25.54
CA TYR A 13 -13.28 -10.76 -25.84
C TYR A 13 -12.57 -9.39 -25.82
N SER A 14 -13.18 -8.37 -26.42
CA SER A 14 -12.65 -7.00 -26.36
C SER A 14 -12.54 -6.47 -24.92
N ILE A 15 -13.55 -6.68 -24.09
CA ILE A 15 -13.53 -6.26 -22.68
C ILE A 15 -12.39 -6.94 -21.93
N VAL A 16 -12.22 -8.25 -22.13
CA VAL A 16 -11.13 -9.00 -21.49
C VAL A 16 -9.76 -8.49 -21.95
N LEU A 17 -9.58 -8.28 -23.27
CA LEU A 17 -8.33 -7.74 -23.80
C LEU A 17 -8.05 -6.32 -23.27
N ILE A 18 -9.06 -5.46 -23.20
CA ILE A 18 -8.92 -4.13 -22.60
C ILE A 18 -8.45 -4.27 -21.16
N GLY A 19 -9.13 -5.09 -20.36
CA GLY A 19 -8.76 -5.36 -18.97
C GLY A 19 -7.31 -5.85 -18.85
N MET A 20 -6.93 -6.85 -19.63
CA MET A 20 -5.57 -7.42 -19.62
C MET A 20 -4.50 -6.41 -20.02
N ASN A 21 -4.74 -5.62 -21.06
CA ASN A 21 -3.79 -4.62 -21.52
C ASN A 21 -3.63 -3.47 -20.54
N VAL A 22 -4.72 -2.94 -19.99
CA VAL A 22 -4.66 -1.89 -18.95
C VAL A 22 -3.97 -2.40 -17.71
N PHE A 23 -4.27 -3.63 -17.30
CA PHE A 23 -3.63 -4.27 -16.15
C PHE A 23 -2.16 -4.60 -16.41
N GLY A 24 -1.84 -5.15 -17.56
CA GLY A 24 -0.46 -5.42 -17.96
C GLY A 24 0.38 -4.14 -17.94
N PHE A 25 -0.18 -3.03 -18.43
CA PHE A 25 0.47 -1.72 -18.37
C PHE A 25 0.67 -1.23 -16.92
N ALA A 26 -0.32 -1.41 -16.07
CA ALA A 26 -0.23 -1.02 -14.68
C ALA A 26 0.86 -1.79 -13.94
N ILE A 27 0.89 -3.12 -14.11
CA ILE A 27 1.90 -3.99 -13.52
C ILE A 27 3.29 -3.64 -14.05
N PHE A 28 3.41 -3.45 -15.35
CA PHE A 28 4.68 -3.08 -15.99
C PHE A 28 5.17 -1.72 -15.50
N SER A 29 4.29 -0.73 -15.41
CA SER A 29 4.61 0.61 -14.90
C SER A 29 5.04 0.56 -13.44
N ASP A 30 4.31 -0.18 -12.60
CA ASP A 30 4.61 -0.37 -11.18
C ASP A 30 5.92 -1.15 -11.01
N TYR A 31 6.10 -2.24 -11.76
CA TYR A 31 7.33 -3.04 -11.75
C TYR A 31 8.54 -2.18 -12.18
N ARG A 32 8.45 -1.44 -13.29
CA ARG A 32 9.56 -0.59 -13.75
C ARG A 32 9.91 0.53 -12.79
N MET A 33 8.90 1.18 -12.21
CA MET A 33 9.15 2.21 -11.20
C MET A 33 9.79 1.61 -9.96
N THR A 34 9.27 0.48 -9.49
CA THR A 34 9.78 -0.23 -8.32
C THR A 34 11.17 -0.80 -8.57
N ASP A 35 11.39 -1.43 -9.73
CA ASP A 35 12.67 -2.04 -10.09
C ASP A 35 13.77 -0.99 -10.28
N LYS A 36 13.46 0.08 -11.00
CA LYS A 36 14.46 1.10 -11.33
C LYS A 36 14.81 2.05 -10.18
N ILE A 37 13.89 2.29 -9.27
CA ILE A 37 14.13 3.21 -8.13
C ILE A 37 14.38 2.43 -6.84
N PHE A 38 13.59 1.39 -6.55
CA PHE A 38 13.53 0.78 -5.23
C PHE A 38 14.12 -0.64 -5.14
N HIS A 39 14.16 -1.41 -6.22
CA HIS A 39 14.75 -2.77 -6.24
C HIS A 39 16.26 -2.79 -6.50
N LYS A 40 16.94 -1.72 -6.11
CA LYS A 40 18.40 -1.66 -6.20
C LYS A 40 19.03 -2.38 -5.02
N ARG A 41 20.30 -2.74 -5.18
CA ARG A 41 21.09 -3.21 -4.05
C ARG A 41 21.29 -2.03 -3.10
N VAL A 42 21.04 -2.28 -1.83
CA VAL A 42 21.21 -1.30 -0.76
C VAL A 42 22.60 -1.49 -0.18
N VAL A 43 23.32 -0.40 -0.10
CA VAL A 43 24.60 -0.30 0.60
C VAL A 43 24.35 0.51 1.85
N GLU A 44 24.46 -0.12 2.99
CA GLU A 44 24.36 0.49 4.31
C GLU A 44 25.75 0.56 4.94
N VAL A 45 26.15 1.74 5.36
CA VAL A 45 27.43 1.99 6.02
C VAL A 45 27.14 2.42 7.44
N GLN A 46 27.32 1.51 8.40
CA GLN A 46 27.21 1.80 9.82
C GLN A 46 28.57 2.23 10.35
N ALA A 47 28.69 3.45 10.88
CA ALA A 47 29.92 3.97 11.40
C ALA A 47 30.50 3.10 12.54
N ARG A 48 31.84 2.89 12.53
CA ARG A 48 32.53 2.38 13.71
C ARG A 48 32.75 3.54 14.67
N GLN A 49 32.37 3.37 15.91
CA GLN A 49 32.34 4.46 16.89
C GLN A 49 33.72 4.97 17.33
N GLN A 50 34.79 4.27 17.04
CA GLN A 50 36.14 4.67 17.45
C GLN A 50 36.81 5.70 16.52
N GLU A 51 36.30 5.87 15.33
CA GLU A 51 36.83 6.85 14.37
C GLU A 51 35.68 7.71 13.85
N LEU A 52 35.80 9.01 14.04
CA LEU A 52 34.91 10.00 13.46
C LEU A 52 34.86 9.81 11.96
N VAL A 53 33.87 9.09 11.49
CA VAL A 53 33.69 8.88 10.07
C VAL A 53 33.33 10.21 9.44
N ASN A 54 34.30 10.78 8.76
CA ASN A 54 34.08 11.96 7.95
C ASN A 54 33.16 11.55 6.79
N VAL A 55 31.88 11.82 6.94
CA VAL A 55 30.85 11.46 5.95
C VAL A 55 31.22 12.02 4.58
N SER A 56 31.96 13.12 4.52
CA SER A 56 32.48 13.68 3.26
C SER A 56 33.53 12.80 2.60
N GLU A 57 34.28 12.01 3.36
CA GLU A 57 35.28 11.06 2.84
C GLU A 57 34.60 9.81 2.28
N VAL A 58 33.61 9.26 2.98
CA VAL A 58 32.76 8.17 2.45
C VAL A 58 32.15 8.58 1.10
N HIS A 59 31.66 9.81 1.02
CA HIS A 59 31.13 10.36 -0.23
C HIS A 59 32.16 10.42 -1.36
N LYS A 60 33.38 10.89 -1.07
CA LYS A 60 34.45 10.91 -2.05
C LYS A 60 34.83 9.51 -2.52
N GLU A 61 34.91 8.56 -1.60
CA GLU A 61 35.18 7.16 -1.95
C GLU A 61 34.06 6.53 -2.77
N LEU A 62 32.80 6.80 -2.45
CA LEU A 62 31.66 6.35 -3.26
C LEU A 62 31.70 6.94 -4.67
N LEU A 63 32.02 8.22 -4.81
CA LEU A 63 32.21 8.85 -6.13
C LEU A 63 33.39 8.25 -6.92
N LYS A 64 34.53 8.06 -6.27
CA LYS A 64 35.70 7.43 -6.88
C LYS A 64 35.39 6.01 -7.33
N PHE A 65 34.72 5.23 -6.46
CA PHE A 65 34.32 3.88 -6.76
C PHE A 65 33.31 3.81 -7.94
N ALA A 66 32.31 4.69 -7.95
CA ALA A 66 31.33 4.77 -9.03
C ALA A 66 32.00 5.04 -10.38
N ASN A 67 32.96 5.94 -10.43
CA ASN A 67 33.73 6.26 -11.65
C ASN A 67 34.65 5.10 -12.08
N GLN A 68 35.31 4.44 -11.13
CA GLN A 68 36.26 3.36 -11.42
C GLN A 68 35.56 2.08 -11.93
N TYR A 69 34.40 1.74 -11.40
CA TYR A 69 33.72 0.50 -11.73
C TYR A 69 32.47 0.71 -12.62
N HIS A 70 32.24 1.94 -13.08
CA HIS A 70 31.08 2.31 -13.91
C HIS A 70 29.73 1.88 -13.31
N VAL A 71 29.60 1.99 -11.98
CA VAL A 71 28.36 1.71 -11.27
C VAL A 71 27.63 3.01 -10.95
N THR A 72 26.31 2.97 -10.94
CA THR A 72 25.50 4.12 -10.59
C THR A 72 25.11 4.04 -9.13
N ILE A 73 25.54 5.02 -8.33
CA ILE A 73 25.15 5.15 -6.91
C ILE A 73 24.13 6.27 -6.82
N MET A 74 23.06 6.01 -6.10
CA MET A 74 21.98 6.97 -5.95
C MET A 74 21.38 6.97 -4.53
N LYS A 75 20.79 8.11 -4.17
CA LYS A 75 19.97 8.29 -3.01
C LYS A 75 18.72 9.07 -3.39
N TYR A 76 17.58 8.72 -2.83
CA TYR A 76 16.35 9.43 -3.08
C TYR A 76 15.72 9.97 -1.79
N GLU A 77 15.02 11.09 -1.94
CA GLU A 77 14.31 11.77 -0.88
C GLU A 77 12.95 12.26 -1.38
N PHE A 78 11.91 11.98 -0.64
CA PHE A 78 10.57 12.52 -0.91
C PHE A 78 10.46 13.92 -0.30
N LEU A 79 10.26 14.91 -1.14
CA LEU A 79 10.05 16.31 -0.70
C LEU A 79 8.59 16.57 -0.36
N ASN A 80 7.69 15.97 -1.13
CA ASN A 80 6.24 16.04 -0.92
C ASN A 80 5.53 14.93 -1.72
N GLU A 81 4.20 14.92 -1.69
CA GLU A 81 3.36 13.95 -2.40
C GLU A 81 3.54 13.91 -3.94
N LYS A 82 4.17 14.93 -4.51
CA LYS A 82 4.34 15.11 -5.96
C LYS A 82 5.78 15.20 -6.41
N GLU A 83 6.74 15.29 -5.52
CA GLU A 83 8.14 15.53 -5.86
C GLU A 83 9.07 14.55 -5.16
N LEU A 84 9.84 13.84 -5.98
CA LEU A 84 10.91 12.95 -5.59
C LEU A 84 12.26 13.53 -6.06
N SER A 85 13.20 13.70 -5.15
CA SER A 85 14.57 14.09 -5.46
C SER A 85 15.46 12.86 -5.52
N ILE A 86 16.23 12.72 -6.59
CA ILE A 86 17.19 11.65 -6.78
C ILE A 86 18.58 12.28 -6.92
N TYR A 87 19.47 11.94 -6.00
CA TYR A 87 20.88 12.32 -6.04
C TYR A 87 21.68 11.16 -6.63
N THR A 88 22.41 11.38 -7.72
CA THR A 88 23.04 10.27 -8.47
C THR A 88 24.43 10.63 -8.98
N THR A 89 25.29 9.60 -9.08
CA THR A 89 26.61 9.71 -9.71
C THR A 89 26.51 9.79 -11.24
N ASN A 90 25.41 9.26 -11.82
CA ASN A 90 25.15 9.30 -13.26
C ASN A 90 23.79 9.96 -13.56
N GLN A 91 23.80 11.28 -13.74
CA GLN A 91 22.59 12.04 -14.01
C GLN A 91 21.92 11.68 -15.34
N GLN A 92 22.73 11.43 -16.39
CA GLN A 92 22.19 11.13 -17.72
C GLN A 92 21.41 9.82 -17.73
N GLU A 93 21.90 8.83 -17.00
CA GLU A 93 21.20 7.55 -16.87
C GLU A 93 19.84 7.72 -16.20
N VAL A 94 19.78 8.43 -15.07
CA VAL A 94 18.51 8.65 -14.33
C VAL A 94 17.56 9.54 -15.12
N LEU A 95 18.05 10.60 -15.81
CA LEU A 95 17.24 11.45 -16.69
C LEU A 95 16.68 10.68 -17.90
N ASN A 96 17.43 9.69 -18.38
CA ASN A 96 16.98 8.77 -19.44
C ASN A 96 16.01 7.71 -18.93
N MET A 97 15.86 7.53 -17.62
CA MET A 97 14.83 6.70 -17.00
C MET A 97 13.49 7.43 -17.05
N LYS A 98 12.88 7.54 -18.25
CA LYS A 98 11.51 8.05 -18.36
C LYS A 98 10.57 6.99 -17.81
N PHE A 99 9.75 7.38 -16.85
CA PHE A 99 8.75 6.50 -16.26
C PHE A 99 7.44 6.61 -17.03
N PRO A 100 6.84 5.51 -17.47
CA PRO A 100 5.64 5.54 -18.32
C PRO A 100 4.45 6.19 -17.61
N TYR A 101 4.37 6.05 -16.31
CA TYR A 101 3.35 6.68 -15.47
C TYR A 101 3.90 6.91 -14.07
N THR A 102 4.14 8.16 -13.72
CA THR A 102 4.47 8.55 -12.34
C THR A 102 3.65 9.77 -11.95
N THR A 103 3.12 9.74 -10.74
CA THR A 103 2.46 10.90 -10.15
C THR A 103 3.50 11.89 -9.58
N TRP A 104 4.77 11.50 -9.53
CA TRP A 104 5.85 12.31 -8.99
C TRP A 104 6.57 13.08 -10.08
N LYS A 105 6.86 14.32 -9.80
CA LYS A 105 7.87 15.10 -10.50
C LYS A 105 9.25 14.67 -9.97
N ILE A 106 10.02 14.02 -10.80
CA ILE A 106 11.35 13.54 -10.45
C ILE A 106 12.37 14.64 -10.74
N ASN A 107 13.03 15.11 -9.70
CA ASN A 107 14.12 16.07 -9.80
C ASN A 107 15.46 15.31 -9.63
N VAL A 108 16.35 15.42 -10.60
CA VAL A 108 17.64 14.72 -10.58
C VAL A 108 18.76 15.70 -10.28
N TYR A 109 19.53 15.41 -9.24
CA TYR A 109 20.63 16.22 -8.77
C TYR A 109 21.95 15.43 -8.86
N PRO A 110 23.08 16.12 -9.04
CA PRO A 110 24.37 15.48 -8.96
C PRO A 110 24.63 14.98 -7.54
N PHE A 111 25.28 13.83 -7.41
CA PHE A 111 25.57 13.20 -6.12
C PHE A 111 26.30 14.11 -5.13
N LYS A 112 27.14 15.04 -5.66
CA LYS A 112 27.85 16.05 -4.86
C LYS A 112 26.93 17.00 -4.08
N ASP A 113 25.68 17.19 -4.52
CA ASP A 113 24.74 18.09 -3.86
C ASP A 113 24.05 17.43 -2.63
N LEU A 114 24.27 16.14 -2.44
CA LEU A 114 23.85 15.39 -1.26
C LEU A 114 24.38 15.99 0.06
N LYS A 115 25.53 16.69 -0.01
CA LYS A 115 26.11 17.45 1.12
C LYS A 115 25.14 18.46 1.76
N ASN A 116 24.10 18.87 1.07
CA ASN A 116 23.13 19.86 1.56
C ASN A 116 22.01 19.21 2.40
N VAL A 117 21.69 17.95 2.10
CA VAL A 117 20.62 17.17 2.77
C VAL A 117 21.21 16.24 3.84
N GLY A 118 22.50 15.96 3.70
CA GLY A 118 23.19 14.95 4.49
C GLY A 118 23.25 13.62 3.74
N TYR A 119 24.28 12.86 4.05
CA TYR A 119 24.58 11.65 3.28
C TYR A 119 23.73 10.46 3.73
N GLY A 120 23.41 10.36 5.01
CA GLY A 120 22.77 9.19 5.60
C GLY A 120 23.63 7.93 5.48
N ASN A 121 23.15 6.85 6.05
CA ASN A 121 23.87 5.56 6.03
C ASN A 121 23.55 4.70 4.83
N THR A 122 22.48 5.02 4.08
CA THR A 122 21.89 4.12 3.08
C THR A 122 22.01 4.73 1.69
N PHE A 123 22.59 3.95 0.76
CA PHE A 123 22.72 4.28 -0.66
C PHE A 123 22.16 3.13 -1.51
N PHE A 124 21.79 3.44 -2.73
CA PHE A 124 21.33 2.45 -3.71
C PHE A 124 22.38 2.34 -4.81
N ILE A 125 22.73 1.11 -5.17
CA ILE A 125 23.71 0.84 -6.22
C ILE A 125 23.06 0.04 -7.35
N ASP A 126 23.37 0.45 -8.59
CA ASP A 126 22.91 -0.22 -9.80
C ASP A 126 24.12 -0.72 -10.62
N HIS A 127 23.84 -1.65 -11.56
CA HIS A 127 24.85 -2.26 -12.42
C HIS A 127 26.01 -2.92 -11.67
N THR A 128 25.71 -3.54 -10.52
CA THR A 128 26.70 -4.20 -9.69
C THR A 128 26.74 -5.71 -9.89
N THR A 129 27.90 -6.31 -9.66
CA THR A 129 28.10 -7.75 -9.57
C THR A 129 28.62 -8.09 -8.18
N ARG A 130 28.50 -9.34 -7.75
CA ARG A 130 28.97 -9.78 -6.43
C ARG A 130 30.44 -9.46 -6.19
N ALA A 131 31.29 -9.54 -7.24
CA ALA A 131 32.69 -9.17 -7.16
C ALA A 131 32.92 -7.68 -6.93
N ILE A 132 32.08 -6.82 -7.55
CA ILE A 132 32.12 -5.36 -7.36
C ILE A 132 31.62 -5.01 -5.96
N GLU A 133 30.56 -5.67 -5.48
CA GLU A 133 30.03 -5.48 -4.13
C GLU A 133 31.08 -5.81 -3.06
N GLN A 134 31.81 -6.90 -3.20
CA GLN A 134 32.90 -7.25 -2.28
C GLN A 134 34.03 -6.21 -2.27
N LYS A 135 34.38 -5.64 -3.42
CA LYS A 135 35.36 -4.56 -3.49
C LYS A 135 34.84 -3.28 -2.84
N LEU A 136 33.55 -2.97 -2.99
CA LEU A 136 32.91 -1.83 -2.34
C LEU A 136 32.93 -2.01 -0.81
N GLU A 137 32.55 -3.20 -0.34
CA GLU A 137 32.59 -3.56 1.07
C GLU A 137 34.00 -3.42 1.64
N GLN A 138 35.01 -3.93 0.96
CA GLN A 138 36.42 -3.77 1.35
C GLN A 138 36.88 -2.30 1.36
N GLY A 139 36.54 -1.52 0.33
CA GLY A 139 36.91 -0.11 0.24
C GLY A 139 36.26 0.75 1.31
N LEU A 140 35.03 0.45 1.67
CA LEU A 140 34.28 1.18 2.70
C LEU A 140 34.48 0.64 4.12
N SER A 141 35.07 -0.54 4.29
CA SER A 141 35.27 -1.18 5.60
C SER A 141 36.12 -0.36 6.56
N GLN A 142 36.98 0.52 6.04
CA GLN A 142 37.73 1.47 6.84
C GLN A 142 36.87 2.58 7.48
N TYR A 143 35.68 2.83 6.95
CA TYR A 143 34.77 3.86 7.45
C TYR A 143 33.63 3.30 8.32
N GLY A 144 33.44 1.99 8.33
CA GLY A 144 32.37 1.38 9.11
C GLY A 144 32.08 -0.06 8.75
N ILE A 145 31.01 -0.58 9.32
CA ILE A 145 30.46 -1.90 8.97
C ILE A 145 29.58 -1.70 7.73
N VAL A 146 29.93 -2.37 6.65
CA VAL A 146 29.21 -2.29 5.39
C VAL A 146 28.31 -3.50 5.25
N LYS A 147 27.01 -3.27 5.02
CA LYS A 147 26.04 -4.31 4.70
C LYS A 147 25.48 -4.06 3.30
N ILE A 148 25.55 -5.07 2.43
CA ILE A 148 24.98 -4.98 1.09
C ILE A 148 23.87 -6.03 0.97
N TYR A 149 22.65 -5.56 0.76
CA TYR A 149 21.47 -6.45 0.68
C TYR A 149 20.49 -5.96 -0.40
N THR A 150 19.60 -6.85 -0.82
CA THR A 150 18.52 -6.45 -1.74
C THR A 150 17.42 -5.77 -0.95
N ASN A 151 17.00 -4.59 -1.37
CA ASN A 151 15.89 -3.91 -0.74
C ASN A 151 14.61 -4.77 -0.88
N GLN A 152 14.11 -5.26 0.25
CA GLN A 152 12.89 -6.07 0.29
C GLN A 152 11.64 -5.24 0.54
N GLN A 153 11.75 -3.91 0.65
CA GLN A 153 10.58 -3.05 0.81
C GLN A 153 9.66 -3.23 -0.39
N LYS A 154 8.54 -3.88 -0.15
CA LYS A 154 7.50 -4.13 -1.16
C LYS A 154 6.73 -2.85 -1.41
N TRP A 155 7.27 -1.98 -2.24
CA TRP A 155 6.54 -0.83 -2.80
C TRP A 155 5.47 -1.24 -3.83
N GLN A 156 5.00 -2.49 -3.76
CA GLN A 156 4.02 -3.02 -4.69
C GLN A 156 2.65 -2.42 -4.39
N SER A 157 2.21 -1.52 -5.25
CA SER A 157 0.86 -0.96 -5.22
C SER A 157 -0.19 -1.99 -5.63
N ILE A 158 0.23 -3.02 -6.38
CA ILE A 158 -0.64 -4.09 -6.87
C ILE A 158 -0.31 -5.39 -6.15
N ASN A 159 -1.30 -5.92 -5.45
CA ASN A 159 -1.17 -7.23 -4.82
C ASN A 159 -1.17 -8.33 -5.91
N ASN A 160 -0.14 -9.18 -5.96
CA ASN A 160 -0.02 -10.29 -6.91
C ASN A 160 -1.27 -11.20 -6.90
N LEU A 161 -1.92 -11.35 -5.75
CA LEU A 161 -3.16 -12.11 -5.62
C LEU A 161 -4.31 -11.51 -6.42
N SER A 162 -4.44 -10.18 -6.44
CA SER A 162 -5.48 -9.46 -7.21
C SER A 162 -5.29 -9.65 -8.71
N VAL A 163 -4.05 -9.72 -9.18
CA VAL A 163 -3.71 -9.99 -10.57
C VAL A 163 -4.08 -11.42 -10.97
N LEU A 164 -3.75 -12.38 -10.11
CA LEU A 164 -4.08 -13.80 -10.33
C LEU A 164 -5.59 -14.01 -10.42
N TYR A 165 -6.36 -13.36 -9.55
CA TYR A 165 -7.83 -13.40 -9.60
C TYR A 165 -8.36 -12.82 -10.92
N LEU A 166 -7.86 -11.65 -11.35
CA LEU A 166 -8.29 -11.06 -12.61
C LEU A 166 -8.00 -11.96 -13.81
N LEU A 167 -6.82 -12.55 -13.88
CA LEU A 167 -6.44 -13.49 -14.93
C LEU A 167 -7.35 -14.74 -14.90
N GLY A 168 -7.56 -15.34 -13.74
CA GLY A 168 -8.45 -16.50 -13.58
C GLY A 168 -9.87 -16.21 -14.04
N PHE A 169 -10.42 -15.05 -13.68
CA PHE A 169 -11.76 -14.62 -14.14
C PHE A 169 -11.81 -14.35 -15.64
N SER A 170 -10.78 -13.73 -16.19
CA SER A 170 -10.71 -13.46 -17.62
C SER A 170 -10.75 -14.75 -18.43
N VAL A 171 -10.02 -15.78 -17.97
CA VAL A 171 -10.03 -17.11 -18.59
C VAL A 171 -11.40 -17.76 -18.48
N LEU A 172 -11.98 -17.81 -17.27
CA LEU A 172 -13.32 -18.39 -17.05
C LEU A 172 -14.38 -17.69 -17.87
N PHE A 173 -14.30 -16.38 -17.97
CA PHE A 173 -15.22 -15.55 -18.73
C PHE A 173 -15.18 -15.86 -20.24
N LEU A 174 -13.99 -15.99 -20.79
CA LEU A 174 -13.82 -16.36 -22.20
C LEU A 174 -14.26 -17.79 -22.49
N LEU A 175 -13.97 -18.72 -21.57
CA LEU A 175 -14.42 -20.11 -21.70
C LEU A 175 -15.95 -20.22 -21.78
N LEU A 176 -16.67 -19.46 -20.95
CA LEU A 176 -18.12 -19.40 -21.00
C LEU A 176 -18.63 -18.75 -22.29
N GLY A 177 -18.02 -17.62 -22.70
CA GLY A 177 -18.36 -16.96 -23.95
C GLY A 177 -18.21 -17.90 -25.15
N PHE A 178 -17.11 -18.65 -25.22
CA PHE A 178 -16.90 -19.67 -26.24
C PHE A 178 -17.92 -20.82 -26.14
N SER A 179 -18.20 -21.29 -24.96
CA SER A 179 -19.19 -22.36 -24.77
C SER A 179 -20.56 -21.94 -25.30
N VAL A 180 -21.02 -20.74 -24.96
CA VAL A 180 -22.27 -20.16 -25.47
C VAL A 180 -22.22 -20.03 -27.01
N TYR A 181 -21.12 -19.52 -27.58
CA TYR A 181 -20.98 -19.39 -29.04
C TYR A 181 -21.07 -20.72 -29.76
N TYR A 182 -20.44 -21.79 -29.25
CA TYR A 182 -20.49 -23.11 -29.84
C TYR A 182 -21.88 -23.73 -29.75
N ILE A 183 -22.59 -23.53 -28.65
CA ILE A 183 -23.96 -23.97 -28.50
C ILE A 183 -24.87 -23.38 -29.59
N TYR A 184 -24.77 -22.07 -29.80
CA TYR A 184 -25.54 -21.41 -30.86
C TYR A 184 -25.08 -21.77 -32.27
N SER A 185 -23.85 -22.23 -32.45
CA SER A 185 -23.32 -22.70 -33.73
C SER A 185 -23.70 -24.14 -34.02
N ARG A 186 -24.42 -24.83 -33.12
CA ARG A 186 -24.75 -26.27 -33.18
C ARG A 186 -25.46 -26.66 -34.48
N LYS A 187 -26.49 -25.91 -34.90
CA LYS A 187 -27.17 -26.19 -36.17
C LYS A 187 -26.21 -26.12 -37.38
N LYS A 188 -25.29 -25.21 -37.39
CA LYS A 188 -24.25 -25.06 -38.40
C LYS A 188 -23.26 -26.23 -38.34
N ILE A 189 -22.89 -26.65 -37.14
CA ILE A 189 -22.01 -27.80 -36.92
C ILE A 189 -22.66 -29.10 -37.43
N ALA A 190 -23.93 -29.34 -37.10
CA ALA A 190 -24.67 -30.49 -37.52
C ALA A 190 -24.81 -30.57 -39.10
N LEU A 191 -25.12 -29.44 -39.76
CA LEU A 191 -25.15 -29.34 -41.21
C LEU A 191 -23.79 -29.64 -41.84
N MET A 192 -22.69 -29.10 -41.27
CA MET A 192 -21.34 -29.38 -41.77
C MET A 192 -20.95 -30.87 -41.60
N LYS A 193 -21.34 -31.51 -40.51
CA LYS A 193 -21.17 -32.95 -40.31
C LYS A 193 -21.95 -33.75 -41.34
N TYR A 194 -23.20 -33.37 -41.57
CA TYR A 194 -24.06 -34.02 -42.58
C TYR A 194 -23.43 -33.93 -43.97
N TRP A 195 -22.76 -32.82 -44.29
CA TRP A 195 -22.03 -32.63 -45.56
C TRP A 195 -20.64 -33.28 -45.60
N GLY A 196 -20.30 -34.10 -44.57
CA GLY A 196 -19.05 -34.86 -44.57
C GLY A 196 -17.78 -34.06 -44.22
N TYR A 197 -17.90 -32.85 -43.67
CA TYR A 197 -16.72 -32.09 -43.24
C TYR A 197 -15.99 -32.78 -42.11
N SER A 198 -14.65 -32.83 -42.17
CA SER A 198 -13.81 -33.34 -41.09
C SER A 198 -13.93 -32.47 -39.81
N LYS A 199 -13.70 -33.06 -38.65
CA LYS A 199 -13.74 -32.33 -37.33
C LYS A 199 -12.83 -31.10 -37.36
N ALA A 200 -11.63 -31.20 -37.88
CA ALA A 200 -10.70 -30.08 -38.02
C ALA A 200 -11.23 -28.94 -38.90
N SER A 201 -11.85 -29.27 -40.03
CA SER A 201 -12.47 -28.29 -40.94
C SER A 201 -13.65 -27.58 -40.31
N ILE A 202 -14.46 -28.28 -39.50
CA ILE A 202 -15.57 -27.70 -38.76
C ILE A 202 -15.05 -26.71 -37.72
N ILE A 203 -14.08 -27.11 -36.87
CA ILE A 203 -13.43 -26.26 -35.87
C ILE A 203 -12.86 -24.99 -36.52
N TRP A 204 -12.12 -25.14 -37.60
CA TRP A 204 -11.53 -24.01 -38.34
C TRP A 204 -12.61 -23.04 -38.86
N LYS A 205 -13.63 -23.55 -39.54
CA LYS A 205 -14.70 -22.73 -40.14
C LYS A 205 -15.54 -21.97 -39.12
N ILE A 206 -15.67 -22.51 -37.91
CA ILE A 206 -16.39 -21.87 -36.79
C ILE A 206 -15.53 -20.79 -36.17
N ASN A 207 -14.26 -21.07 -35.90
CA ASN A 207 -13.36 -20.17 -35.20
C ASN A 207 -12.74 -19.08 -36.12
N LYS A 208 -12.71 -19.26 -37.41
CA LYS A 208 -12.10 -18.35 -38.39
C LYS A 208 -12.46 -16.89 -38.18
N ASP A 209 -13.72 -16.61 -37.88
CA ASP A 209 -14.19 -15.23 -37.66
C ASP A 209 -13.76 -14.65 -36.32
N ILE A 210 -13.68 -15.50 -35.28
CA ILE A 210 -13.19 -15.10 -33.96
C ILE A 210 -11.67 -14.83 -34.01
N ILE A 211 -10.93 -15.68 -34.77
CA ILE A 211 -9.49 -15.50 -34.96
C ILE A 211 -9.21 -14.20 -35.74
N ARG A 212 -9.99 -13.89 -36.76
CA ARG A 212 -9.85 -12.62 -37.51
C ARG A 212 -10.11 -11.42 -36.60
N PHE A 213 -11.13 -11.52 -35.75
CA PHE A 213 -11.47 -10.46 -34.82
C PHE A 213 -10.37 -10.30 -33.76
N TRP A 214 -9.80 -11.40 -33.27
CA TRP A 214 -8.67 -11.41 -32.35
C TRP A 214 -7.46 -10.69 -32.94
N ILE A 215 -7.02 -11.08 -34.16
CA ILE A 215 -5.90 -10.44 -34.86
C ILE A 215 -6.15 -8.92 -34.98
N PHE A 216 -7.37 -8.55 -35.38
CA PHE A 216 -7.74 -7.13 -35.54
C PHE A 216 -7.64 -6.35 -34.21
N ASN A 217 -8.10 -6.91 -33.09
CA ASN A 217 -7.97 -6.28 -31.77
C ASN A 217 -6.50 -6.16 -31.33
N GLU A 218 -5.69 -7.20 -31.53
CA GLU A 218 -4.26 -7.14 -31.20
C GLU A 218 -3.53 -6.05 -32.02
N MET A 219 -3.89 -5.90 -33.28
CA MET A 219 -3.35 -4.82 -34.13
C MET A 219 -3.74 -3.42 -33.61
N ILE A 220 -4.99 -3.25 -33.16
CA ILE A 220 -5.42 -1.98 -32.55
C ILE A 220 -4.62 -1.70 -31.27
N TRP A 221 -4.46 -2.70 -30.40
CA TRP A 221 -3.69 -2.56 -29.18
C TRP A 221 -2.22 -2.25 -29.45
N LEU A 222 -1.64 -2.89 -30.45
CA LEU A 222 -0.29 -2.64 -30.90
C LEU A 222 -0.12 -1.16 -31.33
N MET A 223 -1.07 -0.62 -32.10
CA MET A 223 -1.06 0.81 -32.47
C MET A 223 -1.21 1.74 -31.29
N ILE A 224 -2.12 1.41 -30.34
CA ILE A 224 -2.30 2.19 -29.10
C ILE A 224 -0.98 2.21 -28.31
N TRP A 225 -0.33 1.06 -28.14
CA TRP A 225 0.91 0.95 -27.41
C TRP A 225 2.09 1.66 -28.08
N ILE A 226 2.17 1.65 -29.41
CA ILE A 226 3.15 2.46 -30.16
C ILE A 226 2.93 3.94 -29.85
N GLY A 227 1.67 4.42 -29.89
CA GLY A 227 1.33 5.81 -29.58
C GLY A 227 1.65 6.21 -28.14
N VAL A 228 1.32 5.34 -27.17
CA VAL A 228 1.62 5.56 -25.75
C VAL A 228 3.13 5.58 -25.54
N GLY A 229 3.84 4.61 -26.08
CA GLY A 229 5.28 4.53 -25.93
C GLY A 229 6.01 5.71 -26.54
N TRP A 230 5.58 6.17 -27.75
CA TRP A 230 6.17 7.34 -28.39
C TRP A 230 6.02 8.62 -27.56
N LYS A 231 4.87 8.75 -26.90
CA LYS A 231 4.61 9.90 -26.02
C LYS A 231 5.45 9.89 -24.73
N PHE A 232 5.77 8.72 -24.18
CA PHE A 232 6.33 8.62 -22.83
C PHE A 232 7.80 8.22 -22.77
N GLU A 233 8.36 7.38 -23.66
CA GLU A 233 9.69 6.79 -23.45
C GLU A 233 10.71 6.87 -24.59
N GLY A 234 10.32 7.28 -25.80
CA GLY A 234 11.20 7.18 -27.00
C GLY A 234 11.31 5.77 -27.57
N ILE A 235 11.78 5.64 -28.82
CA ILE A 235 11.64 4.44 -29.66
C ILE A 235 12.28 3.17 -29.09
N GLN A 236 13.48 3.25 -28.50
CA GLN A 236 14.18 2.04 -28.03
C GLN A 236 13.51 1.36 -26.83
N LYS A 237 12.91 2.11 -25.92
CA LYS A 237 12.22 1.57 -24.74
C LYS A 237 10.80 1.10 -25.03
N ILE A 238 10.19 1.61 -26.11
CA ILE A 238 8.93 1.10 -26.65
C ILE A 238 9.08 -0.37 -27.02
N ILE A 239 10.18 -0.74 -27.69
CA ILE A 239 10.42 -2.11 -28.15
C ILE A 239 10.46 -3.10 -26.98
N GLU A 240 11.12 -2.75 -25.89
CA GLU A 240 11.21 -3.60 -24.68
C GLU A 240 9.84 -3.77 -24.01
N TYR A 241 9.08 -2.68 -23.88
CA TYR A 241 7.72 -2.70 -23.36
C TYR A 241 6.77 -3.50 -24.26
N MET A 242 6.78 -3.21 -25.56
CA MET A 242 5.95 -3.91 -26.52
C MET A 242 6.27 -5.39 -26.59
N SER A 243 7.56 -5.78 -26.55
CA SER A 243 7.95 -7.19 -26.56
C SER A 243 7.39 -7.95 -25.35
N THR A 244 7.44 -7.37 -24.16
CA THR A 244 6.89 -8.01 -22.94
C THR A 244 5.35 -8.04 -22.96
N CYS A 245 4.69 -6.95 -23.31
CA CYS A 245 3.21 -6.89 -23.37
C CYS A 245 2.66 -7.75 -24.50
N ILE A 246 3.27 -7.74 -25.68
CA ILE A 246 2.89 -8.59 -26.81
C ILE A 246 3.09 -10.06 -26.44
N LEU A 247 4.22 -10.42 -25.82
CA LEU A 247 4.51 -11.79 -25.44
C LEU A 247 3.52 -12.30 -24.40
N VAL A 248 3.18 -11.52 -23.39
CA VAL A 248 2.18 -11.87 -22.38
C VAL A 248 0.80 -11.99 -23.00
N ASN A 249 0.36 -11.02 -23.82
CA ASN A 249 -0.92 -11.10 -24.52
C ASN A 249 -1.00 -12.30 -25.45
N LEU A 250 0.07 -12.60 -26.19
CA LEU A 250 0.15 -13.71 -27.10
C LEU A 250 0.08 -15.04 -26.36
N LEU A 251 0.80 -15.20 -25.26
CA LEU A 251 0.74 -16.40 -24.42
C LEU A 251 -0.67 -16.63 -23.86
N ILE A 252 -1.30 -15.59 -23.30
CA ILE A 252 -2.65 -15.67 -22.76
C ILE A 252 -3.66 -15.98 -23.86
N SER A 253 -3.54 -15.33 -25.02
CA SER A 253 -4.40 -15.59 -26.17
C SER A 253 -4.26 -17.01 -26.71
N ILE A 254 -3.04 -17.56 -26.74
CA ILE A 254 -2.78 -18.96 -27.13
C ILE A 254 -3.44 -19.92 -26.11
N ILE A 255 -3.29 -19.67 -24.82
CA ILE A 255 -3.91 -20.50 -23.76
C ILE A 255 -5.43 -20.49 -23.93
N ILE A 256 -6.05 -19.32 -24.11
CA ILE A 256 -7.48 -19.18 -24.31
C ILE A 256 -7.93 -19.90 -25.57
N PHE A 257 -7.17 -19.81 -26.67
CA PHE A 257 -7.49 -20.47 -27.91
C PHE A 257 -7.39 -22.00 -27.79
N LEU A 258 -6.36 -22.53 -27.12
CA LEU A 258 -6.22 -23.95 -26.84
C LEU A 258 -7.38 -24.47 -25.98
N LEU A 259 -7.77 -23.74 -24.95
CA LEU A 259 -8.93 -24.08 -24.13
C LEU A 259 -10.24 -24.04 -24.93
N ALA A 260 -10.41 -23.07 -25.82
CA ALA A 260 -11.55 -23.00 -26.72
C ALA A 260 -11.61 -24.21 -27.70
N ILE A 261 -10.47 -24.67 -28.21
CA ILE A 261 -10.38 -25.89 -29.01
C ILE A 261 -10.78 -27.12 -28.20
N ILE A 262 -10.27 -27.25 -26.98
CA ILE A 262 -10.60 -28.37 -26.08
C ILE A 262 -12.12 -28.43 -25.83
N ILE A 263 -12.76 -27.29 -25.53
CA ILE A 263 -14.22 -27.20 -25.34
C ILE A 263 -14.96 -27.59 -26.62
N ASN A 264 -14.47 -27.16 -27.79
CA ASN A 264 -15.03 -27.57 -29.05
C ASN A 264 -14.98 -29.08 -29.28
N CYS A 265 -13.81 -29.68 -28.99
CA CYS A 265 -13.65 -31.14 -29.09
C CYS A 265 -14.59 -31.88 -28.15
N MET A 266 -14.74 -31.37 -26.90
CA MET A 266 -15.68 -31.94 -25.95
C MET A 266 -17.14 -31.84 -26.43
N ILE A 267 -17.58 -30.69 -26.91
CA ILE A 267 -18.94 -30.49 -27.42
C ILE A 267 -19.19 -31.39 -28.63
N LEU A 268 -18.22 -31.49 -29.56
CA LEU A 268 -18.34 -32.37 -30.74
C LEU A 268 -18.38 -33.87 -30.37
N SER A 269 -17.75 -34.28 -29.28
CA SER A 269 -17.81 -35.66 -28.77
C SER A 269 -19.12 -35.97 -28.04
N LEU A 270 -19.65 -35.00 -27.30
CA LEU A 270 -20.92 -35.13 -26.58
C LEU A 270 -22.14 -35.17 -27.51
N GLU A 271 -22.08 -34.56 -28.68
CA GLU A 271 -23.19 -34.57 -29.67
C GLU A 271 -23.55 -35.99 -30.14
N LYS A 272 -22.68 -36.99 -29.99
CA LYS A 272 -22.99 -38.40 -30.32
C LYS A 272 -24.09 -38.98 -29.41
N TYR A 273 -24.35 -38.37 -28.26
CA TYR A 273 -25.29 -38.87 -27.23
C TYR A 273 -26.56 -38.03 -27.06
N ILE A 274 -26.74 -36.91 -27.83
CA ILE A 274 -27.88 -36.01 -27.63
C ILE A 274 -28.91 -36.20 -28.69
N SER A 275 -29.95 -37.00 -28.39
CA SER A 275 -31.17 -37.08 -29.16
C SER A 275 -32.03 -35.79 -29.00
N GLU A 276 -33.01 -35.56 -29.92
CA GLU A 276 -33.77 -34.29 -29.93
C GLU A 276 -34.53 -33.96 -28.62
N GLY A 277 -34.79 -34.98 -27.76
CA GLY A 277 -35.48 -34.79 -26.44
C GLY A 277 -34.61 -34.17 -25.34
N GLU A 278 -33.30 -34.11 -25.51
CA GLU A 278 -32.35 -33.64 -24.42
C GLU A 278 -31.92 -32.17 -24.54
N LYS A 279 -32.56 -31.37 -25.42
CA LYS A 279 -32.26 -29.93 -25.56
C LYS A 279 -32.40 -29.17 -24.22
N THR A 280 -33.38 -29.54 -23.42
CA THR A 280 -33.64 -28.93 -22.11
C THR A 280 -32.58 -29.29 -21.07
N GLY A 281 -32.04 -30.51 -21.10
CA GLY A 281 -30.99 -30.97 -20.19
C GLY A 281 -29.70 -30.17 -20.34
N PHE A 282 -29.31 -29.88 -21.57
CA PHE A 282 -28.10 -29.13 -21.86
C PHE A 282 -28.17 -27.65 -21.41
N PHE A 283 -29.27 -26.96 -21.73
CA PHE A 283 -29.47 -25.58 -21.24
C PHE A 283 -29.56 -25.52 -19.72
N ASN A 284 -30.03 -26.57 -19.10
CA ASN A 284 -30.07 -26.69 -17.64
C ASN A 284 -28.68 -26.81 -17.03
N GLN A 285 -27.75 -27.50 -17.71
CA GLN A 285 -26.34 -27.56 -17.28
C GLN A 285 -25.65 -26.20 -17.42
N ILE A 286 -25.85 -25.49 -18.53
CA ILE A 286 -25.31 -24.13 -18.71
C ILE A 286 -25.79 -23.21 -17.62
N LYS A 287 -27.07 -23.22 -17.33
CA LYS A 287 -27.66 -22.44 -16.24
C LYS A 287 -26.98 -22.74 -14.91
N LYS A 288 -26.77 -24.02 -14.56
CA LYS A 288 -26.08 -24.43 -13.33
C LYS A 288 -24.64 -23.92 -13.28
N ILE A 289 -23.88 -24.09 -14.37
CA ILE A 289 -22.51 -23.60 -14.47
C ILE A 289 -22.45 -22.07 -14.34
N SER A 290 -23.38 -21.37 -15.01
CA SER A 290 -23.47 -19.90 -14.90
C SER A 290 -23.74 -19.43 -13.49
N TYR A 291 -24.55 -20.14 -12.71
CA TYR A 291 -24.78 -19.82 -11.30
C TYR A 291 -23.52 -20.01 -10.43
N ILE A 292 -22.79 -21.11 -10.64
CA ILE A 292 -21.52 -21.34 -9.91
C ILE A 292 -20.51 -20.23 -10.21
N VAL A 293 -20.37 -19.86 -11.47
CA VAL A 293 -19.45 -18.81 -11.90
C VAL A 293 -19.91 -17.44 -11.36
N LEU A 294 -21.22 -17.14 -11.44
CA LEU A 294 -21.76 -15.90 -10.89
C LEU A 294 -21.51 -15.80 -9.37
N THR A 295 -21.70 -16.89 -8.63
CA THR A 295 -21.37 -16.96 -7.20
C THR A 295 -19.90 -16.63 -6.96
N SER A 296 -18.99 -17.24 -7.71
CA SER A 296 -17.53 -17.01 -7.58
C SER A 296 -17.16 -15.57 -7.92
N VAL A 297 -17.71 -15.02 -9.01
CA VAL A 297 -17.50 -13.61 -9.40
C VAL A 297 -18.00 -12.66 -8.32
N PHE A 298 -19.18 -12.92 -7.77
CA PHE A 298 -19.76 -12.05 -6.75
C PHE A 298 -18.96 -12.05 -5.45
N ILE A 299 -18.44 -13.19 -5.02
CA ILE A 299 -17.52 -13.27 -3.87
C ILE A 299 -16.30 -12.36 -4.10
N VAL A 300 -15.71 -12.39 -5.29
CA VAL A 300 -14.53 -11.56 -5.58
C VAL A 300 -14.89 -10.09 -5.67
N VAL A 301 -16.04 -9.74 -6.25
CA VAL A 301 -16.54 -8.35 -6.23
C VAL A 301 -16.65 -7.86 -4.79
N LEU A 302 -17.26 -8.62 -3.91
CA LEU A 302 -17.43 -8.23 -2.52
C LEU A 302 -16.12 -8.15 -1.75
N LEU A 303 -15.18 -9.07 -1.97
CA LEU A 303 -13.85 -9.02 -1.35
C LEU A 303 -13.03 -7.82 -1.83
N THR A 304 -13.01 -7.56 -3.14
CA THR A 304 -12.31 -6.40 -3.71
C THR A 304 -12.96 -5.08 -3.28
N LEU A 305 -14.27 -5.01 -3.23
CA LEU A 305 -15.01 -3.86 -2.73
C LEU A 305 -14.69 -3.58 -1.25
N SER A 306 -14.70 -4.61 -0.41
CA SER A 306 -14.38 -4.46 1.02
C SER A 306 -12.96 -3.91 1.20
N ASN A 307 -11.99 -4.42 0.45
CA ASN A 307 -10.62 -3.92 0.51
C ASN A 307 -10.52 -2.48 -0.04
N ALA A 308 -11.18 -2.19 -1.17
CA ALA A 308 -11.17 -0.87 -1.79
C ALA A 308 -11.82 0.20 -0.89
N THR A 309 -12.92 -0.13 -0.22
CA THR A 309 -13.59 0.80 0.71
C THR A 309 -12.76 1.07 1.95
N ASN A 310 -12.09 0.06 2.50
CA ASN A 310 -11.18 0.23 3.64
C ASN A 310 -9.98 1.10 3.27
N ASP A 311 -9.36 0.84 2.11
CA ASP A 311 -8.22 1.64 1.64
C ASP A 311 -8.67 3.06 1.23
N ALA A 312 -9.86 3.24 0.66
CA ALA A 312 -10.45 4.55 0.37
C ALA A 312 -10.75 5.37 1.65
N GLN A 313 -11.24 4.70 2.69
CA GLN A 313 -11.44 5.35 3.99
C GLN A 313 -10.10 5.77 4.60
N ARG A 314 -9.08 4.89 4.58
CA ARG A 314 -7.71 5.22 4.99
C ARG A 314 -7.15 6.40 4.20
N LEU A 315 -7.37 6.44 2.89
CA LEU A 315 -6.95 7.54 2.03
C LEU A 315 -7.64 8.85 2.44
N LYS A 316 -8.95 8.82 2.65
CA LYS A 316 -9.73 9.98 3.10
C LYS A 316 -9.25 10.49 4.45
N ASP A 317 -9.03 9.58 5.41
CA ASP A 317 -8.54 9.92 6.74
C ASP A 317 -7.14 10.55 6.66
N LYS A 318 -6.22 9.96 5.88
CA LYS A 318 -4.89 10.50 5.65
C LYS A 318 -4.90 11.82 4.86
N GLN A 319 -5.79 12.01 3.88
CA GLN A 319 -5.95 13.29 3.18
C GLN A 319 -6.47 14.40 4.10
N HIS A 320 -7.41 14.08 4.97
CA HIS A 320 -7.89 15.04 5.98
C HIS A 320 -6.77 15.41 6.95
N THR A 321 -5.93 14.44 7.29
CA THR A 321 -4.76 14.62 8.15
C THR A 321 -3.67 15.47 7.48
N LEU A 322 -3.53 15.42 6.15
CA LEU A 322 -2.57 16.27 5.42
C LEU A 322 -2.78 17.76 5.65
N SER A 323 -3.99 18.20 5.99
CA SER A 323 -4.23 19.60 6.36
C SER A 323 -3.43 20.00 7.61
N TYR A 324 -3.26 19.09 8.56
CA TYR A 324 -2.41 19.27 9.74
C TYR A 324 -0.93 19.17 9.36
N TRP A 325 -0.57 18.19 8.50
CA TRP A 325 0.78 18.03 7.98
C TRP A 325 1.25 19.19 7.10
N ASN A 326 0.37 19.96 6.49
CA ASN A 326 0.75 21.15 5.74
C ASN A 326 1.52 22.19 6.58
N LYS A 327 1.34 22.18 7.89
CA LYS A 327 2.10 23.02 8.84
C LYS A 327 3.49 22.48 9.12
N THR A 328 3.83 21.25 8.68
CA THR A 328 5.11 20.58 8.93
C THR A 328 6.02 20.54 7.70
N LYS A 329 5.69 21.23 6.61
CA LYS A 329 6.48 21.22 5.36
C LYS A 329 7.95 21.58 5.55
N ASN A 330 8.24 22.40 6.54
CA ASN A 330 9.58 22.87 6.85
C ASN A 330 10.15 22.20 8.11
N ILE A 331 9.55 21.11 8.58
CA ILE A 331 10.02 20.38 9.75
C ILE A 331 10.79 19.16 9.33
N TYR A 332 11.92 18.96 9.97
CA TYR A 332 12.87 17.91 9.71
C TYR A 332 13.16 17.16 11.00
N THR A 333 13.35 15.85 10.92
CA THR A 333 13.96 15.03 11.98
C THR A 333 15.46 14.95 11.75
N ILE A 334 16.24 14.79 12.82
CA ILE A 334 17.68 14.64 12.77
C ILE A 334 18.01 13.16 12.87
N ASN A 335 18.71 12.62 11.86
CA ASN A 335 19.04 11.20 11.80
C ASN A 335 20.39 10.96 12.46
N PHE A 336 20.38 10.11 13.47
CA PHE A 336 21.57 9.63 14.17
C PHE A 336 22.22 8.49 13.39
N GLN A 337 23.54 8.40 13.39
CA GLN A 337 24.28 7.35 12.66
C GLN A 337 24.06 5.94 13.24
N GLY A 338 23.53 5.84 14.46
CA GLY A 338 23.39 4.58 15.18
C GLY A 338 24.64 4.25 16.01
N TYR A 339 24.50 3.24 16.85
CA TYR A 339 25.61 2.64 17.57
C TYR A 339 26.18 1.50 16.74
N ASP A 340 27.50 1.34 16.75
CA ASP A 340 28.15 0.13 16.24
C ASP A 340 27.67 -1.07 17.08
N SER A 341 27.24 -2.16 16.43
CA SER A 341 26.82 -3.38 17.09
C SER A 341 27.93 -4.06 17.93
N SER A 342 29.17 -3.65 17.76
CA SER A 342 30.32 -4.12 18.57
C SER A 342 30.46 -3.34 19.89
N VAL A 343 29.81 -2.18 20.03
CA VAL A 343 29.85 -1.38 21.25
C VAL A 343 28.81 -1.88 22.22
N ALA A 344 29.25 -2.36 23.36
CA ALA A 344 28.34 -2.71 24.42
C ALA A 344 27.57 -1.46 24.89
N GLU A 345 26.24 -1.58 24.99
CA GLU A 345 25.34 -0.48 25.37
C GLU A 345 25.71 0.20 26.68
N ASP A 346 26.45 -0.49 27.54
CA ASP A 346 26.92 -0.05 28.84
C ASP A 346 28.41 0.35 28.90
N SER A 347 29.05 0.47 27.73
CA SER A 347 30.45 0.84 27.62
C SER A 347 30.71 2.33 27.86
N LEU A 348 31.98 2.68 28.16
CA LEU A 348 32.43 4.07 28.23
C LEU A 348 32.17 4.84 26.96
N GLU A 349 32.31 4.17 25.85
CA GLU A 349 32.12 4.73 24.53
C GLU A 349 30.66 5.09 24.28
N ALA A 350 29.71 4.18 24.56
CA ALA A 350 28.30 4.47 24.53
C ALA A 350 27.93 5.64 25.45
N ARG A 351 28.56 5.72 26.62
CA ARG A 351 28.35 6.83 27.56
C ARG A 351 28.79 8.17 26.97
N ASN A 352 29.97 8.22 26.38
CA ASN A 352 30.49 9.44 25.75
C ASN A 352 29.56 9.95 24.63
N ILE A 353 29.08 9.07 23.78
CA ILE A 353 28.13 9.42 22.71
C ILE A 353 26.81 9.93 23.29
N ASN A 354 26.28 9.26 24.31
CA ASN A 354 25.05 9.71 24.99
C ASN A 354 25.20 11.12 25.56
N ASP A 355 26.35 11.41 26.17
CA ASP A 355 26.65 12.72 26.73
C ASP A 355 26.83 13.79 25.64
N GLU A 356 27.44 13.46 24.50
CA GLU A 356 27.54 14.31 23.31
C GLU A 356 26.16 14.62 22.72
N LEU A 357 25.29 13.63 22.56
CA LEU A 357 23.93 13.80 22.07
C LEU A 357 23.09 14.65 23.00
N LYS A 358 23.23 14.47 24.32
CA LYS A 358 22.59 15.32 25.34
C LYS A 358 23.09 16.78 25.25
N ASN A 359 24.40 16.98 25.11
CA ASN A 359 25.00 18.31 24.93
C ASN A 359 24.52 18.99 23.65
N PHE A 360 24.46 18.24 22.54
CA PHE A 360 23.91 18.75 21.29
C PHE A 360 22.46 19.17 21.45
N TYR A 361 21.61 18.34 22.09
CA TYR A 361 20.22 18.69 22.35
C TYR A 361 20.10 20.00 23.12
N GLN A 362 20.86 20.15 24.20
CA GLN A 362 20.80 21.34 25.04
C GLN A 362 21.23 22.60 24.28
N LYS A 363 22.31 22.54 23.45
CA LYS A 363 22.81 23.67 22.68
C LYS A 363 21.95 24.00 21.46
N SER A 364 21.30 23.00 20.88
CA SER A 364 20.44 23.18 19.71
C SER A 364 19.02 23.66 20.07
N LYS A 365 18.59 23.48 21.33
CA LYS A 365 17.27 23.91 21.82
C LYS A 365 16.98 25.38 21.51
N ASP A 366 17.96 26.25 21.69
CA ASP A 366 17.83 27.68 21.42
C ASP A 366 18.24 28.08 19.99
N LYS A 367 19.30 27.46 19.46
CA LYS A 367 19.89 27.84 18.17
C LYS A 367 19.10 27.33 16.98
N LEU A 368 18.68 26.08 17.02
CA LEU A 368 17.88 25.43 15.97
C LEU A 368 16.41 25.39 16.31
N LYS A 369 16.02 25.82 17.54
CA LYS A 369 14.65 25.73 18.05
C LYS A 369 14.10 24.31 17.94
N ILE A 370 14.96 23.32 18.24
CA ILE A 370 14.53 21.93 18.25
C ILE A 370 13.42 21.73 19.28
N PHE A 371 12.54 20.80 18.98
CA PHE A 371 11.50 20.37 19.89
C PHE A 371 11.44 18.83 19.90
N LEU A 372 10.92 18.30 21.00
CA LEU A 372 10.86 16.87 21.27
C LEU A 372 9.41 16.44 21.47
N ILE A 373 9.05 15.36 20.78
CA ILE A 373 7.91 14.52 21.12
C ILE A 373 8.25 13.06 20.84
N ASN A 374 8.25 12.25 21.89
CA ASN A 374 8.29 10.80 21.79
C ASN A 374 6.88 10.27 22.07
N SER A 375 6.36 9.50 21.14
CA SER A 375 5.01 8.91 21.13
C SER A 375 5.01 7.42 20.82
N ASP A 376 6.13 6.72 21.03
CA ASP A 376 6.33 5.30 20.68
C ASP A 376 5.25 4.41 21.31
N ASN A 377 4.83 4.69 22.55
CA ASN A 377 3.72 3.97 23.18
C ASN A 377 2.42 3.96 22.35
N TYR A 378 2.28 4.87 21.39
CA TYR A 378 1.14 4.98 20.48
C TYR A 378 1.45 4.52 19.06
N GLU A 379 2.54 3.78 18.86
CA GLU A 379 2.79 3.03 17.64
C GLU A 379 1.85 1.82 17.56
N LYS A 380 1.48 1.44 16.34
CA LYS A 380 0.60 0.29 16.11
C LYS A 380 1.39 -0.90 15.63
N GLU A 381 1.37 -1.96 16.41
CA GLU A 381 1.91 -3.24 16.01
C GLU A 381 0.84 -4.23 15.56
N SER A 382 1.23 -5.16 14.69
CA SER A 382 0.38 -6.26 14.26
C SER A 382 0.56 -7.45 15.20
N ASP A 383 -0.53 -7.95 15.78
CA ASP A 383 -0.54 -9.10 16.70
C ASP A 383 -0.30 -10.48 16.03
N GLY A 384 0.26 -10.51 14.83
CA GLY A 384 0.46 -11.74 14.05
C GLY A 384 -0.84 -12.37 13.48
N ARG A 385 -2.01 -11.97 13.97
CA ARG A 385 -3.33 -12.34 13.44
C ARG A 385 -3.90 -11.27 12.51
N GLY A 386 -3.13 -10.18 12.28
CA GLY A 386 -3.52 -9.05 11.43
C GLY A 386 -4.33 -7.95 12.14
N ASN A 387 -4.56 -8.05 13.46
CA ASN A 387 -5.13 -6.96 14.25
C ASN A 387 -4.03 -5.99 14.62
N GLN A 388 -4.29 -4.71 14.47
CA GLN A 388 -3.36 -3.66 14.89
C GLN A 388 -3.75 -3.14 16.27
N ARG A 389 -2.79 -3.19 17.20
CA ARG A 389 -2.93 -2.67 18.57
C ARG A 389 -1.84 -1.66 18.85
N TYR A 390 -2.14 -0.70 19.71
CA TYR A 390 -1.13 0.22 20.22
C TYR A 390 -0.21 -0.47 21.22
N GLU A 391 1.06 -0.10 21.26
CA GLU A 391 2.04 -0.57 22.25
C GLU A 391 1.52 -0.48 23.68
N PHE A 392 0.89 0.63 24.07
CA PHE A 392 0.33 0.82 25.40
C PHE A 392 -0.78 -0.19 25.76
N GLU A 393 -1.42 -0.83 24.80
CA GLU A 393 -2.49 -1.81 25.04
C GLU A 393 -1.96 -3.16 25.57
N TYR A 394 -0.64 -3.38 25.45
CA TYR A 394 0.01 -4.55 26.06
C TYR A 394 0.34 -4.36 27.55
N VAL A 395 0.15 -3.14 28.07
CA VAL A 395 0.38 -2.80 29.49
C VAL A 395 -0.88 -3.09 30.30
N GLY A 396 -0.94 -4.24 30.97
CA GLY A 396 -1.95 -4.58 31.97
C GLY A 396 -3.40 -4.22 31.67
N ASP A 397 -4.13 -3.84 32.71
CA ASP A 397 -5.53 -3.39 32.59
C ASP A 397 -5.63 -1.90 32.21
N LYS A 398 -6.86 -1.41 32.01
CA LYS A 398 -7.12 0.00 31.62
C LYS A 398 -6.58 1.02 32.63
N GLU A 399 -6.53 0.67 33.91
CA GLU A 399 -5.99 1.54 34.92
C GLU A 399 -4.47 1.58 34.85
N GLU A 400 -3.81 0.44 34.66
CA GLU A 400 -2.37 0.36 34.46
C GLU A 400 -1.95 1.08 33.18
N GLN A 401 -2.70 0.95 32.10
CA GLN A 401 -2.46 1.71 30.85
C GLN A 401 -2.49 3.23 31.10
N ILE A 402 -3.31 3.73 31.99
CA ILE A 402 -3.33 5.16 32.35
C ILE A 402 -2.18 5.53 33.28
N CYS A 403 -1.92 4.72 34.31
CA CYS A 403 -1.00 5.07 35.40
C CYS A 403 0.47 4.74 35.10
N SER A 404 0.76 3.94 34.08
CA SER A 404 2.12 3.51 33.76
C SER A 404 2.82 4.46 32.78
N PRO A 405 4.11 4.75 32.96
CA PRO A 405 4.93 5.43 31.98
C PRO A 405 5.02 4.69 30.61
N ALA A 406 4.92 3.36 30.60
CA ALA A 406 4.83 2.55 29.38
C ALA A 406 3.40 2.48 28.81
N GLY A 407 2.42 3.09 29.48
CA GLY A 407 1.03 3.13 29.06
C GLY A 407 0.71 4.34 28.18
N ARG A 408 -0.40 5.03 28.48
CA ARG A 408 -0.86 6.22 27.75
C ARG A 408 -0.02 7.45 28.07
N SER A 409 1.27 7.36 27.83
CA SER A 409 2.26 8.38 28.13
C SER A 409 3.00 8.81 26.87
N ILE A 410 3.39 10.08 26.84
CA ILE A 410 4.28 10.67 25.83
C ILE A 410 5.35 11.49 26.52
N GLN A 411 6.45 11.75 25.81
CA GLN A 411 7.48 12.68 26.32
C GLN A 411 7.55 13.88 25.38
N ILE A 412 7.58 15.08 25.93
CA ILE A 412 7.62 16.36 25.19
C ILE A 412 8.60 17.32 25.84
N ASP A 413 8.91 18.41 25.15
CA ASP A 413 9.65 19.54 25.75
C ASP A 413 8.86 20.86 25.69
N GLU A 414 9.43 21.91 26.23
CA GLU A 414 8.82 23.24 26.21
C GLU A 414 8.65 23.81 24.79
N ASN A 415 9.57 23.51 23.88
CA ASN A 415 9.49 24.01 22.52
C ASN A 415 8.34 23.34 21.76
N TYR A 416 8.04 22.06 22.08
CA TYR A 416 6.81 21.41 21.60
C TYR A 416 5.57 22.15 22.11
N LEU A 417 5.52 22.50 23.40
CA LEU A 417 4.36 23.21 24.00
C LEU A 417 4.18 24.64 23.44
N LYS A 418 5.26 25.31 23.04
CA LYS A 418 5.17 26.61 22.32
C LYS A 418 4.51 26.45 20.94
N ARG A 419 4.74 25.32 20.27
CA ARG A 419 4.16 25.01 18.98
C ARG A 419 2.73 24.47 19.07
N ASN A 420 2.49 23.64 20.05
CA ASN A 420 1.22 22.95 20.31
C ASN A 420 0.72 23.33 21.72
N PRO A 421 0.10 24.52 21.86
CA PRO A 421 -0.34 25.00 23.16
C PRO A 421 -1.40 24.10 23.79
N ILE A 422 -1.16 23.69 25.02
CA ILE A 422 -2.06 22.88 25.84
C ILE A 422 -2.62 23.77 26.97
N GLN A 423 -3.91 23.67 27.22
CA GLN A 423 -4.60 24.48 28.22
C GLN A 423 -4.56 23.81 29.61
N THR A 424 -4.09 24.55 30.59
CA THR A 424 -4.17 24.11 31.99
C THR A 424 -5.55 24.35 32.57
N CYS A 425 -5.91 23.61 33.62
CA CYS A 425 -7.20 23.80 34.32
C CYS A 425 -7.30 25.15 35.00
N ASN A 426 -6.19 25.73 35.44
CA ASN A 426 -6.14 27.03 36.14
C ASN A 426 -5.91 28.22 35.20
N GLY A 427 -5.86 28.01 33.87
CA GLY A 427 -5.66 29.04 32.86
C GLY A 427 -4.25 29.65 32.80
N LYS A 428 -3.31 29.22 33.64
CA LYS A 428 -1.93 29.72 33.63
C LYS A 428 -1.13 29.01 32.51
N ALA A 429 -0.20 29.73 31.90
CA ALA A 429 0.71 29.13 30.90
C ALA A 429 1.60 28.05 31.57
N ILE A 430 1.75 26.90 30.91
CA ILE A 430 2.52 25.78 31.44
C ILE A 430 3.97 26.19 31.77
N SER A 431 4.59 27.02 30.91
CA SER A 431 5.95 27.51 31.11
C SER A 431 6.19 28.23 32.43
N LYS A 432 5.14 28.78 33.06
CA LYS A 432 5.19 29.42 34.39
C LYS A 432 5.00 28.41 35.51
N LEU A 433 4.61 27.20 35.24
CA LEU A 433 4.31 26.16 36.20
C LEU A 433 5.38 25.07 36.23
N ILE A 434 6.30 25.04 35.27
CA ILE A 434 7.39 24.07 35.24
C ILE A 434 8.36 24.32 36.37
N ASP A 435 8.67 23.27 37.14
CA ASP A 435 9.73 23.26 38.11
C ASP A 435 11.04 22.78 37.41
N TYR A 436 12.08 23.60 37.48
CA TYR A 436 13.38 23.33 36.85
C TYR A 436 14.38 22.64 37.75
N ASP A 437 13.96 22.26 38.97
CA ASP A 437 14.84 21.44 39.81
C ASP A 437 15.14 20.10 39.13
N GLN A 438 16.44 19.74 39.09
CA GLN A 438 16.93 18.51 38.46
C GLN A 438 16.39 17.22 39.12
N ASN A 439 15.84 17.32 40.34
CA ASN A 439 15.23 16.20 41.05
C ASN A 439 13.69 16.17 40.92
N THR A 440 13.12 17.08 40.14
CA THR A 440 11.69 17.15 39.90
C THR A 440 11.37 16.74 38.48
N LEU A 441 10.44 15.79 38.33
CA LEU A 441 9.86 15.42 37.01
C LEU A 441 8.51 16.12 36.86
N ASN A 442 8.37 16.94 35.82
CA ASN A 442 7.11 17.61 35.50
C ASN A 442 6.27 16.72 34.60
N ILE A 443 5.00 16.53 34.95
CA ILE A 443 4.05 15.78 34.16
C ILE A 443 2.75 16.55 33.97
N LEU A 444 2.23 16.56 32.73
CA LEU A 444 0.88 17.05 32.39
C LEU A 444 -0.10 15.90 32.58
N VAL A 445 -1.07 16.06 33.43
CA VAL A 445 -2.09 15.04 33.70
C VAL A 445 -3.47 15.60 33.33
N PRO A 446 -4.21 14.96 32.43
CA PRO A 446 -5.61 15.30 32.16
C PRO A 446 -6.46 15.24 33.42
N GLU A 447 -7.32 16.24 33.67
CA GLU A 447 -8.11 16.38 34.88
C GLU A 447 -8.95 15.12 35.19
N GLN A 448 -9.43 14.43 34.16
CA GLN A 448 -10.18 13.17 34.31
C GLN A 448 -9.40 12.06 35.02
N TYR A 449 -8.06 12.12 35.06
CA TYR A 449 -7.19 11.13 35.68
C TYR A 449 -6.80 11.50 37.13
N LYS A 450 -7.32 12.59 37.66
CA LYS A 450 -7.05 13.06 39.05
C LYS A 450 -7.34 12.00 40.11
N LYS A 451 -8.33 11.16 39.92
CA LYS A 451 -8.66 10.05 40.81
C LYS A 451 -7.53 9.02 40.94
N TYR A 452 -6.62 8.95 40.01
CA TYR A 452 -5.46 8.03 40.00
C TYR A 452 -4.16 8.70 40.46
N GLU A 453 -4.18 9.95 40.92
CA GLU A 453 -3.00 10.77 41.27
C GLU A 453 -1.95 10.01 42.05
N LYS A 454 -2.33 9.34 43.15
CA LYS A 454 -1.39 8.63 44.04
C LYS A 454 -0.64 7.51 43.28
N LYS A 455 -1.34 6.77 42.43
CA LYS A 455 -0.75 5.68 41.66
C LYS A 455 0.16 6.22 40.53
N ILE A 456 -0.26 7.30 39.86
CA ILE A 456 0.55 8.02 38.88
C ILE A 456 1.85 8.51 39.53
N ILE A 457 1.78 9.23 40.63
CA ILE A 457 2.98 9.72 41.33
C ILE A 457 3.93 8.57 41.68
N LYS A 458 3.40 7.46 42.20
CA LYS A 458 4.22 6.30 42.54
C LYS A 458 4.95 5.74 41.35
N ASN A 459 4.23 5.45 40.28
CA ASN A 459 4.78 4.78 39.07
C ASN A 459 5.77 5.69 38.35
N TYR A 460 5.44 6.98 38.18
CA TYR A 460 6.35 7.95 37.54
C TYR A 460 7.58 8.26 38.39
N LYS A 461 7.45 8.24 39.71
CA LYS A 461 8.61 8.39 40.60
C LYS A 461 9.54 7.18 40.53
N GLU A 462 9.01 5.98 40.41
CA GLU A 462 9.79 4.76 40.18
C GLU A 462 10.55 4.80 38.88
N ASN A 463 9.87 5.18 37.79
CA ASN A 463 10.50 5.33 36.49
C ASN A 463 11.54 6.46 36.45
N PHE A 464 11.27 7.60 37.10
CA PHE A 464 12.23 8.70 37.18
C PHE A 464 13.49 8.29 37.93
N TYR A 465 13.33 7.54 39.04
CA TYR A 465 14.47 6.97 39.77
C TYR A 465 15.27 6.00 38.89
N PHE A 466 14.60 5.14 38.15
CA PHE A 466 15.24 4.24 37.22
C PHE A 466 16.03 5.01 36.16
N GLN A 467 15.41 5.97 35.48
CA GLN A 467 16.04 6.77 34.41
C GLN A 467 17.17 7.67 34.89
N LYS A 468 17.14 8.13 36.16
CA LYS A 468 18.13 9.05 36.68
C LYS A 468 19.26 8.38 37.47
N VAL A 469 18.94 7.33 38.21
CA VAL A 469 19.87 6.74 39.20
C VAL A 469 20.27 5.32 38.77
N THR A 470 19.31 4.49 38.39
CA THR A 470 19.62 3.09 38.08
C THR A 470 20.45 2.98 36.84
N ILE A 471 20.08 3.68 35.75
CA ILE A 471 20.82 3.71 34.49
C ILE A 471 22.21 4.34 34.71
N ASP A 472 22.30 5.47 35.41
CA ASP A 472 23.60 6.10 35.71
C ASP A 472 24.51 5.13 36.51
N ASN A 473 23.97 4.42 37.48
CA ASN A 473 24.73 3.43 38.25
C ASN A 473 25.17 2.23 37.43
N TYR A 474 24.43 1.85 36.41
CA TYR A 474 24.82 0.80 35.51
C TYR A 474 26.09 1.19 34.71
N PHE A 475 26.13 2.38 34.15
CA PHE A 475 27.33 2.92 33.49
C PHE A 475 28.48 3.12 34.47
N ARG A 476 28.22 3.69 35.69
CA ARG A 476 29.25 3.93 36.72
C ARG A 476 29.94 2.64 37.16
N LYS A 477 29.19 1.53 37.27
CA LYS A 477 29.74 0.21 37.61
C LYS A 477 30.79 -0.21 36.56
N ASN A 478 30.50 -0.07 35.30
CA ASN A 478 31.39 -0.48 34.21
C ASN A 478 32.61 0.49 34.05
N MET A 479 32.45 1.72 34.50
CA MET A 479 33.51 2.73 34.50
C MET A 479 34.34 2.75 35.80
N ASN A 480 34.12 1.80 36.71
CA ASN A 480 34.74 1.79 38.06
C ASN A 480 34.57 3.11 38.85
N LYS A 481 33.45 3.82 38.64
CA LYS A 481 33.13 5.06 39.37
C LYS A 481 32.25 4.77 40.58
N PRO A 482 32.33 5.61 41.64
CA PRO A 482 31.48 5.46 42.82
C PRO A 482 30.00 5.56 42.41
N LYS A 483 29.15 4.77 43.09
CA LYS A 483 27.72 4.75 42.83
C LYS A 483 27.08 6.11 43.14
N ASN A 484 26.11 6.48 42.36
CA ASN A 484 25.19 7.56 42.66
C ASN A 484 24.28 7.16 43.82
N MET A 485 24.44 7.82 44.94
CA MET A 485 23.74 7.50 46.22
C MET A 485 22.43 8.28 46.37
N LEU A 486 21.93 8.94 45.34
CA LEU A 486 20.67 9.68 45.39
C LEU A 486 19.51 8.73 45.73
N LYS A 487 18.86 9.05 46.90
CA LYS A 487 17.73 8.24 47.37
C LYS A 487 16.44 8.63 46.63
N LYS A 488 15.55 7.66 46.42
CA LYS A 488 14.25 7.85 45.78
C LYS A 488 13.39 8.94 46.46
N ASP A 489 13.49 9.08 47.76
CA ASP A 489 12.72 10.07 48.50
C ASP A 489 13.10 11.52 48.20
N LYS A 490 14.30 11.75 47.66
CA LYS A 490 14.76 13.07 47.20
C LYS A 490 14.24 13.47 45.83
N LEU A 491 13.57 12.56 45.16
CA LEU A 491 12.92 12.84 43.86
C LEU A 491 11.46 13.24 44.07
N SER A 492 11.00 14.21 43.31
CA SER A 492 9.61 14.67 43.33
C SER A 492 8.96 14.57 41.94
N ILE A 493 7.64 14.41 41.94
CA ILE A 493 6.81 14.48 40.73
C ILE A 493 5.92 15.74 40.88
N HIS A 494 6.08 16.66 39.95
CA HIS A 494 5.27 17.86 39.87
C HIS A 494 4.17 17.66 38.86
N ILE A 495 2.90 17.61 39.31
CA ILE A 495 1.74 17.42 38.46
C ILE A 495 1.17 18.80 38.04
N ILE A 496 1.01 19.00 36.76
CA ILE A 496 0.29 20.14 36.18
C ILE A 496 -1.00 19.59 35.54
N TYR A 497 -2.14 19.93 36.13
CA TYR A 497 -3.42 19.49 35.60
C TYR A 497 -3.79 20.30 34.36
N VAL A 498 -4.17 19.54 33.26
CA VAL A 498 -4.61 20.09 31.98
C VAL A 498 -6.06 19.72 31.75
N LYS A 499 -6.76 20.57 30.98
CA LYS A 499 -8.15 20.29 30.55
C LYS A 499 -8.24 18.98 29.80
N THR A 500 -9.39 18.34 29.88
CA THR A 500 -9.70 17.13 29.11
C THR A 500 -9.97 17.41 27.63
N ASN A 501 -9.92 16.39 26.82
CA ASN A 501 -10.19 16.42 25.38
C ASN A 501 -9.21 17.30 24.57
N GLN A 502 -7.95 17.30 24.98
CA GLN A 502 -6.88 17.98 24.26
C GLN A 502 -6.06 17.03 23.42
N SER A 503 -5.69 17.50 22.22
CA SER A 503 -4.95 16.69 21.26
C SER A 503 -3.49 17.11 21.18
N TYR A 504 -2.61 16.13 21.10
CA TYR A 504 -1.17 16.27 20.87
C TYR A 504 -0.84 15.74 19.49
N PHE A 505 -0.30 16.57 18.61
CA PHE A 505 0.13 16.14 17.30
C PHE A 505 1.50 15.46 17.39
N THR A 506 1.62 14.24 16.81
CA THR A 506 2.79 13.38 17.04
C THR A 506 4.01 13.73 16.20
N TYR A 507 3.86 14.42 15.08
CA TYR A 507 4.91 14.64 14.06
C TYR A 507 5.49 13.34 13.47
N ASP A 508 4.89 12.21 13.80
CA ASP A 508 5.20 10.90 13.29
C ASP A 508 3.97 10.29 12.58
N SER A 509 4.16 9.78 11.35
CA SER A 509 3.09 9.22 10.52
C SER A 509 2.56 7.88 11.02
N ASP A 510 3.30 7.20 11.88
CA ASP A 510 3.02 5.82 12.30
C ASP A 510 2.42 5.75 13.71
N THR A 511 2.48 6.87 14.45
CA THR A 511 1.94 6.97 15.80
C THR A 511 0.63 7.74 15.90
N GLY A 512 -0.13 7.46 16.96
CA GLY A 512 -1.40 8.12 17.26
C GLY A 512 -2.60 7.58 16.48
N ASN A 513 -3.69 8.37 16.49
CA ASN A 513 -4.90 8.01 15.73
C ASN A 513 -4.75 8.28 14.23
N GLY A 514 -5.82 8.06 13.44
CA GLY A 514 -5.79 8.29 12.00
C GLY A 514 -5.47 9.73 11.57
N LYS A 515 -5.41 10.69 12.51
CA LYS A 515 -4.99 12.08 12.29
C LYS A 515 -3.59 12.39 12.86
N ASN A 516 -2.84 11.38 13.25
CA ASN A 516 -1.57 11.50 13.96
C ASN A 516 -1.68 12.39 15.20
N GLN A 517 -2.74 12.19 15.96
CA GLN A 517 -3.05 12.89 17.20
C GLN A 517 -3.28 11.91 18.32
N ILE A 518 -2.86 12.29 19.52
CA ILE A 518 -3.10 11.56 20.75
C ILE A 518 -4.00 12.41 21.62
N ILE A 519 -5.08 11.83 22.12
CA ILE A 519 -6.03 12.52 22.98
C ILE A 519 -5.75 12.17 24.43
N ASP A 520 -5.58 13.20 25.25
CA ASP A 520 -5.42 13.11 26.69
C ASP A 520 -4.34 12.12 27.17
N PRO A 521 -3.10 12.15 26.65
CA PRO A 521 -2.02 11.38 27.22
C PRO A 521 -1.55 12.00 28.55
N ILE A 522 -0.86 11.24 29.36
CA ILE A 522 0.03 11.82 30.38
C ILE A 522 1.31 12.25 29.65
N ALA A 523 1.63 13.54 29.69
CA ALA A 523 2.79 14.04 28.98
C ALA A 523 3.93 14.41 29.96
N VAL A 524 5.06 13.72 29.85
CA VAL A 524 6.27 14.00 30.61
C VAL A 524 7.02 15.14 29.95
N ILE A 525 7.32 16.22 30.72
CA ILE A 525 8.09 17.36 30.21
C ILE A 525 9.57 17.12 30.48
N TYR A 526 10.36 17.00 29.42
CA TYR A 526 11.80 16.85 29.52
C TYR A 526 12.47 18.18 29.89
N THR A 527 13.06 18.22 31.08
CA THR A 527 13.81 19.37 31.63
C THR A 527 15.31 19.09 31.85
N GLY A 528 15.77 17.90 31.47
CA GLY A 528 17.20 17.52 31.52
C GLY A 528 17.59 16.68 32.75
N GLY A 529 16.68 16.40 33.68
CA GLY A 529 16.96 15.70 34.95
C GLY A 529 17.22 14.19 34.84
N VAL A 530 17.08 13.58 33.68
CA VAL A 530 17.32 12.14 33.46
C VAL A 530 18.72 11.86 32.88
N ASP A 531 19.11 10.59 32.81
CA ASP A 531 20.38 10.15 32.25
C ASP A 531 20.51 10.56 30.75
N SER A 532 21.74 10.67 30.26
CA SER A 532 21.98 11.05 28.88
C SER A 532 21.51 10.00 27.88
N SER A 533 21.52 8.71 28.22
CA SER A 533 21.01 7.65 27.37
C SER A 533 19.52 7.80 27.06
N CYS A 534 18.73 8.38 27.96
CA CYS A 534 17.31 8.62 27.75
C CYS A 534 17.03 9.64 26.64
N ILE A 535 17.90 10.65 26.46
CA ILE A 535 17.75 11.60 25.34
C ILE A 535 18.41 11.06 24.08
N ALA A 536 19.50 10.28 24.23
CA ALA A 536 20.17 9.65 23.10
C ALA A 536 19.24 8.69 22.37
N SER A 537 18.45 7.89 23.10
CA SER A 537 17.48 6.97 22.49
C SER A 537 16.39 7.68 21.67
N MET A 538 16.15 8.97 21.90
CA MET A 538 15.17 9.75 21.12
C MET A 538 15.70 10.24 19.77
N TYR A 539 17.02 10.18 19.54
CA TYR A 539 17.60 10.39 18.22
C TYR A 539 17.64 9.10 17.41
N ALA A 540 17.64 7.96 18.08
CA ALA A 540 17.82 6.69 17.43
C ALA A 540 16.53 6.25 16.71
N GLY A 541 16.68 5.90 15.46
CA GLY A 541 15.65 5.22 14.71
C GLY A 541 16.30 4.57 13.50
N ASP A 542 16.57 3.27 13.56
CA ASP A 542 17.04 2.52 12.38
C ASP A 542 15.94 2.37 11.32
N THR A 543 14.71 2.63 11.67
CA THR A 543 13.55 2.36 10.81
C THR A 543 12.54 3.48 10.73
N VAL A 544 12.48 4.40 11.71
CA VAL A 544 11.41 5.40 11.80
C VAL A 544 11.95 6.74 12.36
N SER A 545 11.25 7.81 12.07
CA SER A 545 11.49 9.17 12.52
C SER A 545 11.93 9.25 13.98
N GLY A 546 13.12 9.79 14.24
CA GLY A 546 13.51 10.15 15.61
C GLY A 546 12.48 11.09 16.22
N SER A 547 12.48 11.17 17.56
CA SER A 547 11.53 11.99 18.33
C SER A 547 11.94 13.46 18.45
N ILE A 548 13.03 13.88 17.78
CA ILE A 548 13.61 15.23 17.84
C ILE A 548 13.52 15.91 16.49
N TYR A 549 12.88 17.07 16.48
CA TYR A 549 12.53 17.80 15.27
C TYR A 549 13.03 19.25 15.31
N PHE A 550 13.26 19.84 14.13
CA PHE A 550 13.55 21.26 14.01
C PHE A 550 12.89 21.86 12.76
N GLU A 551 12.76 23.18 12.75
CA GLU A 551 12.18 23.90 11.62
C GLU A 551 13.27 24.59 10.79
N ASP A 552 13.26 24.34 9.48
CA ASP A 552 14.08 25.06 8.53
C ASP A 552 13.22 25.90 7.58
N ASN A 553 13.24 27.21 7.79
CA ASN A 553 12.54 28.21 6.95
C ASN A 553 13.46 28.79 5.87
N SER A 554 14.64 28.20 5.62
CA SER A 554 15.49 28.65 4.53
C SER A 554 14.79 28.42 3.18
N LYS A 555 14.80 29.43 2.31
CA LYS A 555 14.20 29.34 0.97
C LYS A 555 14.95 28.38 0.04
N LYS A 556 16.09 27.86 0.45
CA LYS A 556 16.91 26.90 -0.32
C LYS A 556 16.58 25.50 0.14
N GLN A 557 15.81 24.78 -0.66
CA GLN A 557 15.55 23.34 -0.44
C GLN A 557 16.88 22.58 -0.31
N GLY A 558 16.91 21.62 0.62
CA GLY A 558 18.06 20.76 0.84
C GLY A 558 19.15 21.33 1.76
N TYR A 559 18.98 22.53 2.33
CA TYR A 559 19.98 23.15 3.20
C TYR A 559 19.81 22.85 4.70
N ALA A 560 18.79 22.14 5.08
CA ALA A 560 18.46 21.87 6.50
C ALA A 560 19.61 21.20 7.25
N TYR A 561 20.29 20.21 6.64
CA TYR A 561 21.43 19.51 7.23
C TYR A 561 22.62 20.44 7.52
N ARG A 562 22.86 21.45 6.69
CA ARG A 562 23.95 22.41 6.89
C ARG A 562 23.90 23.14 8.22
N LYS A 563 22.68 23.36 8.75
CA LYS A 563 22.51 23.98 10.07
C LYS A 563 22.91 23.04 11.19
N VAL A 564 22.58 21.75 11.04
CA VAL A 564 22.97 20.70 11.99
C VAL A 564 24.48 20.52 11.92
N GLU A 565 25.06 20.34 10.72
CA GLU A 565 26.51 20.19 10.49
C GLU A 565 27.33 21.36 11.09
N ALA A 566 26.88 22.59 10.90
CA ALA A 566 27.57 23.75 11.45
C ALA A 566 27.57 23.79 12.99
N LEU A 567 26.54 23.25 13.61
CA LEU A 567 26.49 23.13 15.06
C LEU A 567 27.34 21.95 15.56
N GLU A 568 27.33 20.82 14.86
CA GLU A 568 28.17 19.67 15.15
C GLU A 568 29.65 20.06 15.12
N GLN A 569 30.10 20.70 14.03
CA GLN A 569 31.50 21.18 13.88
C GLN A 569 31.90 22.11 15.03
N LYS A 570 31.00 23.00 15.47
CA LYS A 570 31.26 23.90 16.59
C LYS A 570 31.37 23.17 17.94
N LEU A 571 30.68 22.03 18.10
CA LEU A 571 30.69 21.24 19.32
C LEU A 571 31.72 20.11 19.30
N GLY A 572 32.35 19.86 18.14
CA GLY A 572 33.28 18.74 17.95
C GLY A 572 32.56 17.38 17.94
N ILE A 573 31.27 17.37 17.56
CA ILE A 573 30.39 16.18 17.51
C ILE A 573 30.17 15.84 16.05
N TYR A 574 30.08 14.56 15.70
CA TYR A 574 29.86 14.10 14.33
C TYR A 574 28.91 12.88 14.28
N GLN A 575 27.89 12.92 15.10
CA GLN A 575 26.96 11.79 15.31
C GLN A 575 25.78 11.77 14.34
N PHE A 576 25.57 12.87 13.58
CA PHE A 576 24.45 12.98 12.67
C PHE A 576 24.93 12.97 11.22
N ASN A 577 24.22 12.27 10.38
CA ASN A 577 24.62 12.10 8.98
C ASN A 577 23.61 12.66 7.97
N SER A 578 22.38 12.92 8.39
CA SER A 578 21.34 13.46 7.53
C SER A 578 20.17 14.03 8.33
N VAL A 579 19.28 14.69 7.61
CA VAL A 579 17.98 15.12 8.11
C VAL A 579 16.91 14.64 7.14
N THR A 580 15.76 14.28 7.65
CA THR A 580 14.62 13.82 6.84
C THR A 580 13.45 14.78 6.98
N ASN A 581 12.85 15.19 5.86
CA ASN A 581 11.64 15.98 5.86
C ASN A 581 10.44 15.11 6.24
N ILE A 582 9.81 15.38 7.39
CA ILE A 582 8.72 14.56 7.91
C ILE A 582 7.44 14.66 7.05
N TYR A 583 7.18 15.81 6.44
CA TYR A 583 6.07 15.98 5.51
C TYR A 583 6.24 15.12 4.26
N GLY A 584 7.44 15.08 3.71
CA GLY A 584 7.76 14.24 2.55
C GLY A 584 7.57 12.76 2.84
N GLN A 585 7.98 12.30 4.02
CA GLN A 585 7.79 10.91 4.46
C GLN A 585 6.29 10.57 4.61
N ALA A 586 5.51 11.41 5.30
CA ALA A 586 4.07 11.22 5.45
C ALA A 586 3.34 11.26 4.09
N ALA A 587 3.78 12.14 3.19
CA ALA A 587 3.20 12.29 1.86
C ALA A 587 3.49 11.09 0.94
N SER A 588 4.67 10.46 1.04
CA SER A 588 5.02 9.28 0.23
C SER A 588 4.07 8.11 0.51
N ASN A 589 3.75 7.86 1.78
CA ASN A 589 2.80 6.83 2.19
C ASN A 589 1.39 7.05 1.59
N LEU A 590 1.00 8.31 1.43
CA LEU A 590 -0.30 8.67 0.87
C LEU A 590 -0.39 8.39 -0.63
N VAL A 591 0.69 8.62 -1.37
CA VAL A 591 0.74 8.33 -2.81
C VAL A 591 0.55 6.84 -3.06
N ILE A 592 1.20 5.98 -2.27
CA ILE A 592 1.08 4.52 -2.39
C ILE A 592 -0.37 4.07 -2.16
N ILE A 593 -1.02 4.56 -1.10
CA ILE A 593 -2.42 4.23 -0.83
C ILE A 593 -3.33 4.74 -1.95
N ARG A 594 -3.11 5.94 -2.47
CA ARG A 594 -3.89 6.51 -3.58
C ARG A 594 -3.78 5.67 -4.84
N GLN A 595 -2.57 5.25 -5.22
CA GLN A 595 -2.36 4.36 -6.36
C GLN A 595 -3.08 3.02 -6.15
N LYS A 596 -2.98 2.44 -4.96
CA LYS A 596 -3.67 1.19 -4.62
C LYS A 596 -5.18 1.31 -4.76
N VAL A 597 -5.79 2.37 -4.23
CA VAL A 597 -7.25 2.62 -4.35
C VAL A 597 -7.66 2.80 -5.82
N MET A 598 -6.86 3.51 -6.60
CA MET A 598 -7.12 3.71 -8.04
C MET A 598 -7.17 2.36 -8.78
N TRP A 599 -6.19 1.48 -8.56
CA TRP A 599 -6.13 0.17 -9.18
C TRP A 599 -7.26 -0.76 -8.72
N GLN A 600 -7.55 -0.78 -7.43
CA GLN A 600 -8.69 -1.54 -6.89
C GLN A 600 -10.03 -1.09 -7.50
N SER A 601 -10.21 0.21 -7.70
CA SER A 601 -11.41 0.75 -8.33
C SER A 601 -11.53 0.35 -9.80
N ALA A 602 -10.42 0.34 -10.54
CA ALA A 602 -10.38 -0.12 -11.93
C ALA A 602 -10.71 -1.63 -12.04
N ILE A 603 -10.16 -2.45 -11.15
CA ILE A 603 -10.47 -3.89 -11.06
C ILE A 603 -11.95 -4.09 -10.77
N LEU A 604 -12.48 -3.39 -9.77
CA LEU A 604 -13.87 -3.50 -9.37
C LEU A 604 -14.81 -3.19 -10.55
N LEU A 605 -14.53 -2.11 -11.29
CA LEU A 605 -15.31 -1.75 -12.48
C LEU A 605 -15.28 -2.86 -13.54
N ALA A 606 -14.11 -3.41 -13.83
CA ALA A 606 -13.96 -4.49 -14.81
C ALA A 606 -14.75 -5.74 -14.39
N VAL A 607 -14.68 -6.14 -13.12
CA VAL A 607 -15.39 -7.33 -12.61
C VAL A 607 -16.90 -7.11 -12.58
N ILE A 608 -17.38 -5.90 -12.28
CA ILE A 608 -18.82 -5.56 -12.36
C ILE A 608 -19.32 -5.67 -13.80
N LEU A 609 -18.58 -5.14 -14.79
CA LEU A 609 -18.93 -5.29 -16.20
C LEU A 609 -19.00 -6.77 -16.62
N CYS A 610 -18.06 -7.58 -16.13
CA CYS A 610 -18.08 -9.02 -16.34
C CYS A 610 -19.34 -9.68 -15.72
N SER A 611 -19.73 -9.30 -14.50
CA SER A 611 -20.89 -9.87 -13.81
C SER A 611 -22.20 -9.65 -14.59
N ILE A 612 -22.38 -8.48 -15.20
CA ILE A 612 -23.55 -8.17 -16.04
C ILE A 612 -23.68 -9.17 -17.18
N VAL A 613 -22.56 -9.52 -17.83
CA VAL A 613 -22.58 -10.50 -18.92
C VAL A 613 -22.89 -11.91 -18.43
N PHE A 614 -22.40 -12.30 -17.24
CA PHE A 614 -22.78 -13.60 -16.66
C PHE A 614 -24.25 -13.68 -16.32
N ILE A 615 -24.85 -12.59 -15.85
CA ILE A 615 -26.30 -12.50 -15.62
C ILE A 615 -27.04 -12.72 -16.93
N THR A 616 -26.66 -12.06 -18.04
CA THR A 616 -27.30 -12.25 -19.34
C THR A 616 -27.20 -13.70 -19.84
N ILE A 617 -26.06 -14.36 -19.64
CA ILE A 617 -25.86 -15.77 -19.99
C ILE A 617 -26.76 -16.68 -19.13
N ALA A 618 -26.83 -16.42 -17.82
CA ALA A 618 -27.67 -17.21 -16.91
C ALA A 618 -29.17 -17.07 -17.25
N VAL A 619 -29.62 -15.84 -17.54
CA VAL A 619 -31.00 -15.55 -17.96
C VAL A 619 -31.32 -16.21 -19.29
N SER A 620 -30.43 -16.12 -20.27
CA SER A 620 -30.59 -16.81 -21.56
C SER A 620 -30.67 -18.32 -21.37
N GLY A 621 -29.78 -18.91 -20.54
CA GLY A 621 -29.81 -20.33 -20.20
C GLY A 621 -31.15 -20.76 -19.54
N TYR A 622 -31.63 -19.93 -18.61
CA TYR A 622 -32.97 -20.15 -17.98
C TYR A 622 -34.10 -20.10 -19.01
N TYR A 623 -34.14 -19.05 -19.85
CA TYR A 623 -35.12 -18.85 -20.87
C TYR A 623 -35.21 -20.07 -21.82
N PHE A 624 -34.10 -20.49 -22.38
CA PHE A 624 -34.05 -21.60 -23.32
C PHE A 624 -34.34 -22.96 -22.64
N SER A 625 -33.97 -23.14 -21.38
CA SER A 625 -34.32 -24.37 -20.63
C SER A 625 -35.80 -24.53 -20.35
N LYS A 626 -36.56 -23.42 -20.27
CA LYS A 626 -37.97 -23.39 -19.97
C LYS A 626 -38.81 -22.75 -21.09
N GLN A 627 -38.30 -22.71 -22.30
CA GLN A 627 -38.85 -21.97 -23.44
C GLN A 627 -40.35 -22.25 -23.66
N GLN A 628 -40.77 -23.53 -23.69
CA GLN A 628 -42.15 -23.91 -23.93
C GLN A 628 -43.11 -23.40 -22.84
N ARG A 629 -42.71 -23.56 -21.57
CA ARG A 629 -43.48 -23.07 -20.42
C ARG A 629 -43.63 -21.53 -20.47
N LEU A 630 -42.53 -20.82 -20.70
CA LEU A 630 -42.54 -19.35 -20.73
C LEU A 630 -43.37 -18.79 -21.88
N LEU A 631 -43.39 -19.47 -23.03
CA LEU A 631 -44.23 -19.11 -24.17
C LEU A 631 -45.71 -19.30 -23.82
N LEU A 632 -46.12 -20.42 -23.18
CA LEU A 632 -47.49 -20.66 -22.75
C LEU A 632 -47.92 -19.63 -21.70
N GLU A 633 -47.07 -19.32 -20.72
CA GLU A 633 -47.34 -18.29 -19.71
C GLU A 633 -47.56 -16.91 -20.38
N THR A 634 -46.76 -16.57 -21.40
CA THR A 634 -46.91 -15.31 -22.14
C THR A 634 -48.22 -15.27 -22.92
N LEU A 635 -48.62 -16.38 -23.53
CA LEU A 635 -49.90 -16.49 -24.29
C LEU A 635 -51.12 -16.43 -23.38
N TRP A 636 -51.03 -16.96 -22.16
CA TRP A 636 -52.08 -16.90 -21.17
C TRP A 636 -52.15 -15.59 -20.39
N GLY A 637 -51.32 -14.61 -20.76
CA GLY A 637 -51.33 -13.27 -20.16
C GLY A 637 -50.72 -13.21 -18.75
N TYR A 638 -49.92 -14.20 -18.37
CA TYR A 638 -49.20 -14.12 -17.10
C TYR A 638 -48.26 -12.93 -17.06
N GLY A 639 -48.29 -12.22 -15.94
CA GLY A 639 -47.44 -11.07 -15.74
C GLY A 639 -45.96 -11.46 -15.74
N TYR A 640 -45.11 -10.58 -16.25
CA TYR A 640 -43.66 -10.72 -16.36
C TYR A 640 -43.01 -11.29 -15.08
N MET A 641 -43.35 -10.75 -13.92
CA MET A 641 -42.76 -11.17 -12.63
C MET A 641 -43.07 -12.63 -12.27
N SER A 642 -44.18 -13.17 -12.72
CA SER A 642 -44.54 -14.57 -12.44
C SER A 642 -43.65 -15.53 -13.21
N SER A 643 -43.24 -15.16 -14.43
CA SER A 643 -42.41 -15.98 -15.32
C SER A 643 -40.95 -16.00 -14.93
N ILE A 644 -40.43 -14.90 -14.32
CA ILE A 644 -39.00 -14.80 -13.98
C ILE A 644 -38.71 -14.92 -12.47
N LYS A 645 -39.73 -15.02 -11.62
CA LYS A 645 -39.52 -15.05 -10.16
C LYS A 645 -38.55 -16.11 -9.69
N GLU A 646 -38.52 -17.28 -10.34
CA GLU A 646 -37.62 -18.37 -9.96
C GLU A 646 -36.14 -18.00 -10.12
N ILE A 647 -35.78 -17.35 -11.22
CA ILE A 647 -34.40 -16.95 -11.44
C ILE A 647 -33.99 -15.79 -10.54
N ILE A 648 -34.89 -14.85 -10.31
CA ILE A 648 -34.65 -13.74 -9.37
C ILE A 648 -34.43 -14.27 -7.94
N LEU A 649 -35.23 -15.22 -7.48
CA LEU A 649 -35.06 -15.84 -6.16
C LEU A 649 -33.71 -16.54 -6.04
N VAL A 650 -33.25 -17.22 -7.09
CA VAL A 650 -31.89 -17.83 -7.11
C VAL A 650 -30.81 -16.77 -7.00
N PHE A 651 -30.91 -15.68 -7.73
CA PHE A 651 -29.90 -14.58 -7.66
C PHE A 651 -29.87 -13.94 -6.27
N ILE A 652 -31.07 -13.63 -5.72
CA ILE A 652 -31.13 -13.08 -4.34
C ILE A 652 -30.53 -14.07 -3.34
N GLY A 653 -30.81 -15.37 -3.47
CA GLY A 653 -30.22 -16.40 -2.61
C GLY A 653 -28.70 -16.46 -2.69
N ILE A 654 -28.15 -16.43 -3.91
CA ILE A 654 -26.70 -16.38 -4.16
C ILE A 654 -26.10 -15.14 -3.48
N ASN A 655 -26.70 -13.96 -3.70
CA ASN A 655 -26.21 -12.70 -3.18
C ASN A 655 -26.25 -12.65 -1.65
N LEU A 656 -27.32 -13.15 -1.03
CA LEU A 656 -27.44 -13.24 0.43
C LEU A 656 -26.37 -14.16 1.04
N CYS A 657 -26.24 -15.39 0.51
CA CYS A 657 -25.26 -16.35 1.02
C CYS A 657 -23.81 -15.83 0.88
N THR A 658 -23.47 -15.31 -0.29
CA THR A 658 -22.12 -14.80 -0.55
C THR A 658 -21.80 -13.57 0.30
N THR A 659 -22.76 -12.65 0.45
CA THR A 659 -22.60 -11.46 1.29
C THR A 659 -22.43 -11.83 2.77
N ALA A 660 -23.20 -12.79 3.26
CA ALA A 660 -23.06 -13.28 4.63
C ALA A 660 -21.66 -13.88 4.88
N VAL A 661 -21.17 -14.71 3.95
CA VAL A 661 -19.81 -15.29 4.04
C VAL A 661 -18.73 -14.19 4.05
N VAL A 662 -18.80 -13.24 3.12
CA VAL A 662 -17.82 -12.16 3.05
C VAL A 662 -17.90 -11.24 4.27
N TYR A 663 -19.10 -10.98 4.78
CA TYR A 663 -19.28 -10.20 5.99
C TYR A 663 -18.64 -10.86 7.22
N ILE A 664 -18.80 -12.19 7.38
CA ILE A 664 -18.16 -12.94 8.47
C ILE A 664 -16.63 -12.85 8.38
N ILE A 665 -16.06 -12.86 7.15
CA ILE A 665 -14.60 -12.81 6.95
C ILE A 665 -14.05 -11.39 7.16
N LYS A 666 -14.75 -10.36 6.70
CA LYS A 666 -14.23 -8.99 6.60
C LYS A 666 -14.86 -7.99 7.58
N HIS A 667 -15.95 -8.33 8.22
CA HIS A 667 -16.73 -7.47 9.14
C HIS A 667 -17.04 -6.06 8.58
N ASN A 668 -17.24 -5.97 7.26
CA ASN A 668 -17.49 -4.70 6.56
C ASN A 668 -18.96 -4.56 6.16
N VAL A 669 -19.65 -3.59 6.75
CA VAL A 669 -21.08 -3.35 6.52
C VAL A 669 -21.39 -2.90 5.09
N VAL A 670 -20.42 -2.28 4.40
CA VAL A 670 -20.60 -1.77 3.02
C VAL A 670 -21.01 -2.87 2.04
N VAL A 671 -20.62 -4.13 2.28
CA VAL A 671 -20.98 -5.25 1.41
C VAL A 671 -22.50 -5.48 1.33
N TRP A 672 -23.26 -5.14 2.39
CA TRP A 672 -24.73 -5.25 2.40
C TRP A 672 -25.40 -4.20 1.52
N TYR A 673 -24.91 -2.95 1.54
CA TYR A 673 -25.40 -1.90 0.63
C TYR A 673 -25.15 -2.26 -0.83
N PHE A 674 -23.96 -2.82 -1.11
CA PHE A 674 -23.61 -3.25 -2.46
C PHE A 674 -24.50 -4.44 -2.91
N MET A 675 -24.82 -5.37 -2.04
CA MET A 675 -25.73 -6.47 -2.32
C MET A 675 -27.10 -5.95 -2.81
N ILE A 676 -27.66 -4.93 -2.15
CA ILE A 676 -28.93 -4.33 -2.56
C ILE A 676 -28.83 -3.75 -3.96
N ILE A 677 -27.74 -3.00 -4.26
CA ILE A 677 -27.49 -2.43 -5.58
C ILE A 677 -27.35 -3.54 -6.63
N ALA A 678 -26.61 -4.61 -6.31
CA ALA A 678 -26.42 -5.75 -7.21
C ALA A 678 -27.77 -6.44 -7.52
N CYS A 679 -28.62 -6.68 -6.54
CA CYS A 679 -29.95 -7.24 -6.75
C CYS A 679 -30.82 -6.36 -7.67
N ILE A 680 -30.76 -5.04 -7.54
CA ILE A 680 -31.48 -4.10 -8.42
C ILE A 680 -30.96 -4.22 -9.85
N ILE A 681 -29.65 -4.24 -10.05
CA ILE A 681 -29.01 -4.39 -11.37
C ILE A 681 -29.41 -5.74 -12.00
N GLU A 682 -29.37 -6.82 -11.22
CA GLU A 682 -29.77 -8.17 -11.68
C GLU A 682 -31.23 -8.20 -12.13
N ILE A 683 -32.13 -7.59 -11.40
CA ILE A 683 -33.57 -7.50 -11.76
C ILE A 683 -33.73 -6.73 -13.09
N ILE A 684 -33.03 -5.58 -13.23
CA ILE A 684 -33.09 -4.77 -14.46
C ILE A 684 -32.55 -5.54 -15.64
N VAL A 685 -31.37 -6.16 -15.51
CA VAL A 685 -30.74 -6.93 -16.59
C VAL A 685 -31.60 -8.13 -16.96
N THR A 686 -32.13 -8.84 -15.98
CA THR A 686 -33.03 -9.98 -16.20
C THR A 686 -34.28 -9.56 -16.99
N ARG A 687 -34.87 -8.42 -16.67
CA ARG A 687 -36.01 -7.86 -17.39
C ARG A 687 -35.68 -7.56 -18.84
N LEU A 688 -34.61 -6.81 -19.05
CA LEU A 688 -34.20 -6.40 -20.42
C LEU A 688 -33.90 -7.60 -21.31
N GLU A 689 -33.17 -8.59 -20.78
CA GLU A 689 -32.83 -9.79 -21.53
C GLU A 689 -34.05 -10.68 -21.81
N TYR A 690 -34.96 -10.84 -20.83
CA TYR A 690 -36.21 -11.58 -21.02
C TYR A 690 -37.10 -10.94 -22.08
N ASP A 691 -37.33 -9.62 -22.02
CA ASP A 691 -38.13 -8.88 -22.99
C ASP A 691 -37.53 -8.98 -24.39
N TYR A 692 -36.21 -8.90 -24.51
CA TYR A 692 -35.49 -9.09 -25.75
C TYR A 692 -35.69 -10.50 -26.33
N LEU A 693 -35.53 -11.55 -25.52
CA LEU A 693 -35.66 -12.94 -25.94
C LEU A 693 -37.12 -13.31 -26.29
N SER A 694 -38.08 -12.81 -25.52
CA SER A 694 -39.51 -13.10 -25.76
C SER A 694 -40.00 -12.45 -27.07
N LYS A 695 -39.71 -11.18 -27.30
CA LYS A 695 -40.05 -10.47 -28.57
C LYS A 695 -39.42 -11.14 -29.76
N LYS A 696 -38.16 -11.55 -29.66
CA LYS A 696 -37.45 -12.20 -30.74
C LYS A 696 -37.99 -13.57 -31.06
N ASN A 697 -38.33 -14.40 -30.10
CA ASN A 697 -38.90 -15.72 -30.30
C ASN A 697 -40.30 -15.64 -30.90
N LEU A 698 -41.14 -14.71 -30.46
CA LEU A 698 -42.46 -14.45 -31.08
C LEU A 698 -42.31 -14.05 -32.54
N HIS A 699 -41.42 -13.14 -32.83
CA HIS A 699 -41.18 -12.68 -34.23
C HIS A 699 -40.64 -13.78 -35.15
N GLU A 700 -39.70 -14.62 -34.70
CA GLU A 700 -39.16 -15.74 -35.45
C GLU A 700 -40.22 -16.84 -35.70
N LYS A 701 -41.14 -17.14 -34.75
CA LYS A 701 -42.21 -18.11 -34.93
C LYS A 701 -43.31 -17.62 -35.88
N ILE A 702 -43.66 -16.33 -35.79
CA ILE A 702 -44.66 -15.73 -36.68
C ILE A 702 -44.14 -15.73 -38.13
N ILE A 703 -42.88 -15.41 -38.38
CA ILE A 703 -42.31 -15.35 -39.75
C ILE A 703 -42.10 -16.74 -40.35
N ASN A 704 -41.71 -17.73 -39.53
CA ASN A 704 -41.36 -19.06 -40.05
C ASN A 704 -42.55 -20.00 -40.20
N GLY A 705 -43.78 -19.58 -39.86
CA GLY A 705 -45.00 -20.41 -39.98
C GLY A 705 -44.94 -21.74 -39.22
N GLU A 706 -44.08 -21.84 -38.14
CA GLU A 706 -44.01 -23.06 -37.33
C GLU A 706 -45.31 -23.20 -36.54
N GLN A 707 -46.04 -24.26 -36.79
CA GLN A 707 -47.24 -24.63 -36.04
C GLN A 707 -46.91 -24.78 -34.52
N TRP A 708 -47.78 -24.30 -33.70
CA TRP A 708 -47.71 -24.24 -32.22
C TRP A 708 -47.54 -25.60 -31.56
#